data_d73eb12bb68d1d56c92aad24597c76e7
#
_entry.id   d73eb12bb68d1d56c92aad24597c76e7
#
_cell.length_a   1.000
_cell.length_b   1.000
_cell.length_c   1.000
_cell.angle_alpha   90.00
_cell.angle_beta   90.00
_cell.angle_gamma   90.00
#
_symmetry.space_group_name_H-M   'P 1'
#
loop_
_entity.id
_entity.type
_entity.pdbx_description
1 polymer ?
#
loop_
_entity_poly.entity_id
_entity_poly.type
_entity_poly.pdbx_seq_one_letter_code
_entity_poly.pdbx_strand_id
1 'polypeptide(L)'
;MTIFLLLSSLHPGNYLYGQEQPDTLSFYLPNILVTAIEPKIPGTVSLLPASTLEHTQPITIADLAQLLPGGLTNNSGVTDAHYFSVREVSLKNGVNQFHKNAAMGAQIWVDGSPLHFNAGINEPYEGYDARFLSLNQVKEAEIIRGIPSARYGNLTNSVLLLKTHQGRMPLSTSIRYNPKLKQYMLGKGFCISPQDHTLNLLADYTSQGDFHTGGIRLANLYHWLPAGKKLELSLTYTSRIGKEKQFVNEQNHTQRQRLDQRFSIQGEWQPDRRWLKKLSLRIDGSLQKSKQTKSQVNNASSQLYTDRKESGEWEAHVLSSNYMYTLVNESRPFYVETEMLVSTFFPLRQGREISLAAGFSYRSEGNEGRGRDFDRQRPPSTSIRPRSFREIPFLHTFCGFIESTYQTPNFQIEAGLRHQGLKSRDYAFIYQTEPRLNLLWSFFSSPSGYKLSLKAGVGWISFMPTLDKLYQESVYNDKVSFYYNDRNESGNSLGILTTHAPGRVRNIELKSTVNRKIEAGLIGETPTFRLDMTAFLEKQTNGFSSSEQYIPFSYREYDYLSTTQLHPEYRDGQVWVNGEAVPFQEKYSYTPVPVSVNTLHREKHGVEIVADFGTFAPLRTSLIVDGIWLCVREKNTALNGIWPIQYTDKTEYPYVGFYDKQGGPGNENRSEMISTNFRFITRIPRIGLVTTLTWQMIWLYRYRTLYNGSTGENVWPLYWCGTDGIIHPFTEAQKEDPAFAPLLSTTAPERFLSNSYKPYGMLNIRVSKAFGEHIMLAFFANNFADLRPTRYSASTRSYLQQNTQPFFGLELQIKL
;
A
#
# COMPACT_ATOMS: atom_id res chain seq x y z
N MET A 1 -6.45 -6.81 -19.25
CA MET A 1 -5.89 -8.07 -19.74
C MET A 1 -6.64 -8.61 -20.93
N THR A 2 -7.94 -8.67 -20.89
CA THR A 2 -8.73 -9.20 -22.00
C THR A 2 -8.59 -8.40 -23.30
N ILE A 3 -8.43 -7.08 -23.26
CA ILE A 3 -8.14 -6.21 -24.43
C ILE A 3 -6.72 -6.45 -24.93
N PHE A 4 -5.74 -6.64 -24.03
CA PHE A 4 -4.35 -6.92 -24.38
C PHE A 4 -4.16 -8.30 -25.04
N LEU A 5 -4.87 -9.32 -24.57
CA LEU A 5 -4.86 -10.65 -25.17
C LEU A 5 -5.53 -10.67 -26.55
N LEU A 6 -6.56 -9.83 -26.79
CA LEU A 6 -7.16 -9.69 -28.11
C LEU A 6 -6.21 -9.02 -29.12
N LEU A 7 -5.40 -8.06 -28.70
CA LEU A 7 -4.38 -7.45 -29.56
C LEU A 7 -3.22 -8.41 -29.87
N SER A 8 -2.88 -9.32 -28.95
CA SER A 8 -1.84 -10.32 -29.16
C SER A 8 -2.32 -11.57 -29.92
N SER A 9 -3.61 -11.92 -29.85
CA SER A 9 -4.17 -13.11 -30.49
C SER A 9 -4.69 -12.91 -31.92
N LEU A 10 -4.72 -11.66 -32.44
CA LEU A 10 -5.26 -11.33 -33.75
C LEU A 10 -4.19 -11.00 -34.81
N HIS A 11 -2.93 -11.25 -34.56
CA HIS A 11 -1.88 -11.10 -35.54
C HIS A 11 -1.60 -12.44 -36.24
N PRO A 12 -1.90 -12.61 -37.56
CA PRO A 12 -1.29 -13.60 -38.37
C PRO A 12 0.04 -13.02 -38.89
N GLY A 13 1.06 -13.03 -38.09
CA GLY A 13 2.34 -12.49 -38.52
C GLY A 13 3.39 -12.59 -37.44
N ASN A 14 4.06 -13.72 -37.36
CA ASN A 14 5.40 -13.94 -36.83
C ASN A 14 5.87 -13.03 -35.69
N TYR A 15 5.11 -13.00 -34.61
CA TYR A 15 5.73 -12.76 -33.30
C TYR A 15 6.18 -14.15 -32.83
N LEU A 16 7.48 -14.32 -32.70
CA LEU A 16 8.13 -15.37 -31.90
C LEU A 16 7.80 -15.17 -30.42
N TYR A 17 6.51 -15.06 -30.08
CA TYR A 17 6.01 -15.57 -28.85
C TYR A 17 5.93 -17.06 -29.07
N GLY A 18 6.69 -17.79 -28.27
CA GLY A 18 6.66 -19.23 -28.35
C GLY A 18 5.21 -19.68 -28.45
N GLN A 19 4.94 -20.49 -29.43
CA GLN A 19 3.70 -21.24 -29.51
C GLN A 19 3.26 -21.55 -28.10
N GLU A 20 1.98 -21.38 -27.78
CA GLU A 20 1.40 -22.08 -26.67
C GLU A 20 1.68 -23.55 -26.87
N GLN A 21 2.90 -23.97 -26.55
CA GLN A 21 3.14 -25.37 -26.33
C GLN A 21 2.18 -25.76 -25.22
N PRO A 22 1.40 -26.80 -25.38
CA PRO A 22 0.64 -27.37 -24.25
C PRO A 22 1.62 -27.44 -23.11
N ASP A 23 1.19 -27.00 -21.90
CA ASP A 23 2.00 -27.03 -20.69
C ASP A 23 2.66 -28.41 -20.58
N THR A 24 3.77 -28.56 -21.28
CA THR A 24 4.52 -29.80 -21.27
C THR A 24 5.15 -29.90 -19.90
N LEU A 25 5.08 -31.07 -19.32
CA LEU A 25 5.55 -31.49 -18.00
C LEU A 25 7.06 -31.25 -17.78
N SER A 26 7.70 -30.34 -18.53
CA SER A 26 9.16 -30.18 -18.57
C SER A 26 9.60 -28.80 -18.07
N PHE A 27 10.70 -28.78 -17.32
CA PHE A 27 11.50 -27.59 -17.07
C PHE A 27 12.31 -27.28 -18.34
N TYR A 28 11.74 -26.44 -19.22
CA TYR A 28 12.40 -26.09 -20.47
C TYR A 28 13.46 -25.00 -20.26
N LEU A 29 14.73 -25.35 -20.40
CA LEU A 29 15.86 -24.49 -20.05
C LEU A 29 16.32 -23.47 -21.12
N PRO A 30 16.05 -23.59 -22.42
CA PRO A 30 16.65 -22.72 -23.44
C PRO A 30 16.25 -21.24 -23.37
N ASN A 31 15.03 -20.92 -22.92
CA ASN A 31 14.47 -19.57 -22.95
C ASN A 31 14.15 -18.99 -21.56
N ILE A 32 14.91 -19.38 -20.54
CA ILE A 32 14.72 -18.88 -19.18
C ILE A 32 15.13 -17.41 -19.11
N LEU A 33 14.21 -16.54 -18.74
CA LEU A 33 14.44 -15.15 -18.39
C LEU A 33 14.39 -15.03 -16.87
N VAL A 34 15.27 -14.25 -16.28
CA VAL A 34 15.31 -13.96 -14.83
C VAL A 34 15.15 -12.47 -14.54
N THR A 35 14.63 -11.75 -15.50
CA THR A 35 14.30 -10.32 -15.41
C THR A 35 12.94 -10.06 -16.04
N ALA A 36 12.38 -8.89 -15.74
CA ALA A 36 11.20 -8.44 -16.43
C ALA A 36 11.46 -8.24 -17.93
N ILE A 37 10.49 -8.61 -18.75
CA ILE A 37 10.47 -8.28 -20.18
C ILE A 37 9.75 -6.93 -20.29
N GLU A 38 10.35 -6.00 -21.04
CA GLU A 38 9.67 -4.77 -21.43
C GLU A 38 8.98 -5.01 -22.80
N PRO A 39 7.66 -5.24 -22.82
CA PRO A 39 6.96 -5.52 -24.07
C PRO A 39 6.92 -4.28 -24.98
N LYS A 40 6.83 -4.49 -26.28
CA LYS A 40 6.72 -3.41 -27.29
C LYS A 40 5.28 -2.94 -27.40
N ILE A 41 4.86 -2.17 -26.43
CA ILE A 41 3.52 -1.62 -26.33
C ILE A 41 3.61 -0.15 -25.94
N PRO A 42 2.58 0.67 -26.22
CA PRO A 42 2.51 2.02 -25.69
C PRO A 42 2.55 2.02 -24.16
N GLY A 43 3.39 2.92 -23.59
CA GLY A 43 3.56 3.03 -22.15
C GLY A 43 4.72 2.19 -21.57
N THR A 44 4.92 2.30 -20.27
CA THR A 44 6.01 1.63 -19.54
C THR A 44 5.45 0.44 -18.75
N VAL A 45 5.65 -0.75 -19.31
CA VAL A 45 5.10 -2.01 -18.78
C VAL A 45 6.21 -3.04 -18.66
N SER A 46 6.24 -3.78 -17.57
CA SER A 46 7.15 -4.91 -17.35
C SER A 46 6.36 -6.20 -17.23
N LEU A 47 6.74 -7.21 -18.00
CA LEU A 47 6.15 -8.54 -17.96
C LEU A 47 7.11 -9.52 -17.28
N LEU A 48 6.60 -10.27 -16.31
CA LEU A 48 7.30 -11.33 -15.58
C LEU A 48 6.65 -12.68 -15.94
N PRO A 49 7.16 -13.39 -16.94
CA PRO A 49 6.62 -14.69 -17.34
C PRO A 49 6.93 -15.77 -16.28
N ALA A 50 6.27 -16.93 -16.40
CA ALA A 50 6.44 -18.07 -15.53
C ALA A 50 7.93 -18.45 -15.33
N SER A 51 8.70 -18.48 -16.41
CA SER A 51 10.14 -18.78 -16.36
C SER A 51 10.93 -17.80 -15.50
N THR A 52 10.57 -16.51 -15.50
CA THR A 52 11.18 -15.53 -14.61
C THR A 52 10.83 -15.81 -13.15
N LEU A 53 9.56 -16.07 -12.85
CA LEU A 53 9.11 -16.34 -11.48
C LEU A 53 9.69 -17.64 -10.91
N GLU A 54 9.86 -18.67 -11.73
CA GLU A 54 10.46 -19.96 -11.34
C GLU A 54 11.96 -19.85 -11.02
N HIS A 55 12.68 -18.94 -11.67
CA HIS A 55 14.14 -18.78 -11.52
C HIS A 55 14.57 -17.53 -10.75
N THR A 56 13.63 -16.86 -10.08
CA THR A 56 13.88 -15.70 -9.23
C THR A 56 13.57 -15.98 -7.77
N GLN A 57 13.80 -15.01 -6.89
CA GLN A 57 13.77 -15.22 -5.44
C GLN A 57 12.68 -14.48 -4.67
N PRO A 58 11.67 -13.85 -5.30
CA PRO A 58 10.64 -13.14 -4.54
C PRO A 58 9.87 -14.10 -3.64
N ILE A 59 9.57 -13.65 -2.42
CA ILE A 59 8.86 -14.42 -1.41
C ILE A 59 7.38 -14.04 -1.44
N THR A 60 7.10 -12.75 -1.60
CA THR A 60 5.76 -12.16 -1.68
C THR A 60 5.58 -11.43 -3.01
N ILE A 61 4.35 -11.06 -3.32
CA ILE A 61 4.09 -10.24 -4.53
C ILE A 61 4.73 -8.84 -4.45
N ALA A 62 4.98 -8.31 -3.25
CA ALA A 62 5.68 -7.04 -3.10
C ALA A 62 7.14 -7.12 -3.56
N ASP A 63 7.76 -8.30 -3.42
CA ASP A 63 9.14 -8.53 -3.84
C ASP A 63 9.30 -8.57 -5.37
N LEU A 64 8.20 -8.63 -6.14
CA LEU A 64 8.28 -8.51 -7.60
C LEU A 64 8.89 -7.18 -8.03
N ALA A 65 8.78 -6.14 -7.20
CA ALA A 65 9.40 -4.84 -7.46
C ALA A 65 10.93 -4.91 -7.59
N GLN A 66 11.61 -5.89 -6.96
CA GLN A 66 13.06 -6.09 -7.11
C GLN A 66 13.50 -6.53 -8.52
N LEU A 67 12.56 -7.03 -9.33
CA LEU A 67 12.83 -7.48 -10.70
C LEU A 67 12.63 -6.37 -11.74
N LEU A 68 12.19 -5.19 -11.31
CA LEU A 68 12.00 -4.00 -12.12
C LEU A 68 13.30 -3.19 -12.23
N PRO A 69 13.41 -2.27 -13.21
CA PRO A 69 14.59 -1.43 -13.36
C PRO A 69 14.97 -0.72 -12.05
N GLY A 70 16.20 -0.93 -11.62
CA GLY A 70 16.74 -0.39 -10.37
C GLY A 70 16.09 -0.90 -9.08
N GLY A 71 15.28 -1.95 -9.17
CA GLY A 71 14.63 -2.55 -8.03
C GLY A 71 15.63 -3.12 -7.02
N LEU A 72 15.40 -2.86 -5.72
CA LEU A 72 16.30 -3.27 -4.66
C LEU A 72 15.85 -4.59 -4.04
N THR A 73 16.78 -5.52 -3.87
CA THR A 73 16.55 -6.75 -3.12
C THR A 73 16.38 -6.41 -1.65
N ASN A 74 15.22 -6.75 -1.13
CA ASN A 74 14.94 -6.68 0.30
C ASN A 74 14.64 -8.10 0.79
N ASN A 75 15.37 -8.57 1.81
CA ASN A 75 15.07 -9.86 2.44
C ASN A 75 13.89 -9.69 3.40
N SER A 76 12.81 -9.15 2.90
CA SER A 76 11.59 -9.01 3.66
C SER A 76 11.09 -10.41 4.00
N GLY A 77 11.07 -10.73 5.28
CA GLY A 77 10.29 -11.86 5.74
C GLY A 77 8.80 -11.61 5.57
N VAL A 78 7.98 -12.48 6.12
CA VAL A 78 6.53 -12.29 6.21
C VAL A 78 6.05 -11.86 7.60
N THR A 79 6.99 -11.47 8.49
CA THR A 79 6.65 -11.01 9.85
C THR A 79 6.01 -9.64 9.87
N ASP A 80 6.38 -8.77 8.93
CA ASP A 80 5.80 -7.45 8.78
C ASP A 80 4.93 -7.36 7.53
N ALA A 81 3.98 -6.43 7.52
CA ALA A 81 3.15 -6.19 6.36
C ALA A 81 3.97 -5.66 5.19
N HIS A 82 3.71 -6.18 4.01
CA HIS A 82 4.39 -5.82 2.78
C HIS A 82 3.41 -5.26 1.77
N TYR A 83 3.79 -4.15 1.14
CA TYR A 83 2.99 -3.47 0.14
C TYR A 83 3.73 -3.40 -1.19
N PHE A 84 2.99 -3.61 -2.28
CA PHE A 84 3.55 -3.43 -3.61
C PHE A 84 3.56 -1.94 -3.97
N SER A 85 4.72 -1.45 -4.39
CA SER A 85 4.88 -0.10 -4.96
C SER A 85 6.07 -0.06 -5.89
N VAL A 86 6.08 0.88 -6.84
CA VAL A 86 7.16 1.08 -7.81
C VAL A 86 7.61 2.53 -7.81
N ARG A 87 8.84 2.77 -8.30
CA ARG A 87 9.44 4.12 -8.37
C ARG A 87 9.42 4.80 -7.00
N GLU A 88 9.93 4.08 -6.00
CA GLU A 88 10.06 4.58 -4.63
C GLU A 88 11.50 4.52 -4.17
N VAL A 89 11.94 5.54 -3.46
CA VAL A 89 13.23 5.52 -2.78
C VAL A 89 13.04 4.73 -1.49
N SER A 90 13.49 3.48 -1.47
CA SER A 90 13.33 2.60 -0.31
C SER A 90 14.32 2.94 0.79
N LEU A 91 13.80 3.31 1.96
CA LEU A 91 14.56 3.38 3.20
C LEU A 91 14.41 2.06 3.96
N LYS A 92 15.53 1.47 4.35
CA LYS A 92 15.60 0.15 4.94
C LYS A 92 14.93 0.02 6.32
N ASN A 93 14.75 1.09 7.05
CA ASN A 93 14.41 1.07 8.46
C ASN A 93 12.99 1.58 8.76
N GLY A 94 12.02 0.92 8.15
CA GLY A 94 10.65 1.13 8.54
C GLY A 94 9.75 1.57 7.38
N VAL A 95 8.51 1.13 7.44
CA VAL A 95 7.43 1.63 6.60
C VAL A 95 7.16 3.06 7.04
N ASN A 96 7.85 4.03 6.44
CA ASN A 96 7.51 5.42 6.67
C ASN A 96 6.17 5.74 5.97
N GLN A 97 5.61 6.88 6.28
CA GLN A 97 4.32 7.31 5.72
C GLN A 97 4.33 7.43 4.19
N PHE A 98 5.50 7.62 3.57
CA PHE A 98 5.68 7.66 2.12
C PHE A 98 5.37 6.34 1.44
N HIS A 99 5.86 5.23 1.99
CA HIS A 99 5.58 3.90 1.45
C HIS A 99 4.11 3.51 1.63
N LYS A 100 3.47 3.92 2.72
CA LYS A 100 2.05 3.71 2.94
C LYS A 100 1.21 4.41 1.88
N ASN A 101 1.47 5.68 1.62
CA ASN A 101 0.75 6.45 0.61
C ASN A 101 0.98 5.91 -0.81
N ALA A 102 2.19 5.45 -1.13
CA ALA A 102 2.49 4.81 -2.41
C ALA A 102 1.76 3.48 -2.57
N ALA A 103 1.70 2.68 -1.52
CA ALA A 103 1.00 1.39 -1.51
C ALA A 103 -0.52 1.55 -1.67
N MET A 104 -1.12 2.61 -1.12
CA MET A 104 -2.52 2.94 -1.35
C MET A 104 -2.81 3.24 -2.82
N GLY A 105 -1.85 3.81 -3.54
CA GLY A 105 -2.00 4.14 -4.95
C GLY A 105 -1.71 3.00 -5.92
N ALA A 106 -1.25 1.84 -5.47
CA ALA A 106 -1.02 0.66 -6.30
C ALA A 106 -2.27 -0.23 -6.34
N GLN A 107 -2.73 -0.59 -7.54
CA GLN A 107 -3.86 -1.47 -7.74
C GLN A 107 -3.40 -2.88 -8.15
N ILE A 108 -3.92 -3.90 -7.48
CA ILE A 108 -3.58 -5.29 -7.74
C ILE A 108 -4.80 -6.00 -8.34
N TRP A 109 -4.60 -6.70 -9.44
CA TRP A 109 -5.62 -7.51 -10.10
C TRP A 109 -5.16 -8.97 -10.13
N VAL A 110 -6.05 -9.89 -9.84
CA VAL A 110 -5.81 -11.32 -9.91
C VAL A 110 -6.82 -11.94 -10.88
N ASP A 111 -6.34 -12.51 -11.98
CA ASP A 111 -7.16 -13.11 -13.05
C ASP A 111 -8.30 -12.19 -13.53
N GLY A 112 -7.99 -10.90 -13.70
CA GLY A 112 -8.96 -9.91 -14.15
C GLY A 112 -9.86 -9.29 -13.08
N SER A 113 -9.72 -9.71 -11.81
CA SER A 113 -10.48 -9.18 -10.66
C SER A 113 -9.62 -8.25 -9.80
N PRO A 114 -10.05 -7.01 -9.53
CA PRO A 114 -9.31 -6.09 -8.68
C PRO A 114 -9.42 -6.49 -7.20
N LEU A 115 -8.38 -6.16 -6.43
CA LEU A 115 -8.38 -6.28 -4.99
C LEU A 115 -8.57 -4.90 -4.37
N HIS A 116 -9.63 -4.75 -3.57
CA HIS A 116 -9.95 -3.50 -2.89
C HIS A 116 -9.68 -3.60 -1.39
N PHE A 117 -9.28 -2.49 -0.79
CA PHE A 117 -8.96 -2.36 0.65
C PHE A 117 -9.57 -1.09 1.28
N ASN A 118 -10.37 -0.31 0.53
CA ASN A 118 -10.86 1.00 0.95
C ASN A 118 -11.79 0.95 2.17
N ALA A 119 -12.41 -0.20 2.45
CA ALA A 119 -13.32 -0.40 3.58
C ALA A 119 -12.62 -0.82 4.90
N GLY A 120 -11.29 -0.90 4.91
CA GLY A 120 -10.51 -1.14 6.13
C GLY A 120 -10.61 0.04 7.09
N ILE A 121 -10.80 -0.24 8.39
CA ILE A 121 -10.84 0.77 9.44
C ILE A 121 -10.00 0.26 10.60
N ASN A 122 -9.13 1.15 11.13
CA ASN A 122 -8.19 0.79 12.19
C ASN A 122 -7.35 -0.45 11.88
N GLU A 123 -7.21 -0.75 10.58
CA GLU A 123 -6.24 -1.75 10.16
C GLU A 123 -4.84 -1.17 10.32
N PRO A 124 -3.87 -1.96 10.77
CA PRO A 124 -2.51 -1.46 10.96
C PRO A 124 -1.82 -1.15 9.64
N TYR A 125 -2.50 -1.42 8.51
CA TYR A 125 -1.94 -1.41 7.18
C TYR A 125 -2.78 -0.52 6.25
N GLU A 126 -2.11 0.35 5.55
CA GLU A 126 -2.68 1.12 4.45
C GLU A 126 -2.29 0.46 3.12
N GLY A 127 -3.27 -0.02 2.35
CA GLY A 127 -3.07 -0.76 1.12
C GLY A 127 -3.31 -2.27 1.28
N TYR A 128 -3.09 -3.03 0.20
CA TYR A 128 -3.26 -4.48 0.21
C TYR A 128 -2.00 -5.17 0.75
N ASP A 129 -2.13 -5.91 1.84
CA ASP A 129 -1.02 -6.65 2.43
C ASP A 129 -0.64 -7.85 1.55
N ALA A 130 0.54 -7.75 0.92
CA ALA A 130 1.07 -8.74 0.00
C ALA A 130 1.29 -10.14 0.60
N ARG A 131 1.33 -10.26 1.93
CA ARG A 131 1.44 -11.56 2.63
C ARG A 131 0.20 -12.45 2.43
N PHE A 132 -0.94 -11.82 2.09
CA PHE A 132 -2.20 -12.52 1.83
C PHE A 132 -2.42 -12.88 0.36
N LEU A 133 -1.37 -12.80 -0.46
CA LEU A 133 -1.33 -13.31 -1.82
C LEU A 133 -0.12 -14.23 -2.01
N SER A 134 -0.38 -15.49 -2.33
CA SER A 134 0.71 -16.44 -2.58
C SER A 134 1.31 -16.22 -3.96
N LEU A 135 2.60 -15.93 -4.01
CA LEU A 135 3.33 -15.85 -5.27
C LEU A 135 3.43 -17.20 -5.98
N ASN A 136 3.43 -18.30 -5.23
CA ASN A 136 3.51 -19.65 -5.78
C ASN A 136 2.27 -20.04 -6.63
N GLN A 137 1.15 -19.32 -6.49
CA GLN A 137 -0.05 -19.51 -7.32
C GLN A 137 0.02 -18.71 -8.63
N VAL A 138 0.99 -17.80 -8.76
CA VAL A 138 1.10 -16.87 -9.89
C VAL A 138 1.93 -17.49 -11.00
N LYS A 139 1.33 -17.60 -12.20
CA LYS A 139 2.00 -18.03 -13.43
C LYS A 139 2.72 -16.87 -14.11
N GLU A 140 2.10 -15.68 -14.13
CA GLU A 140 2.61 -14.52 -14.83
C GLU A 140 2.22 -13.25 -14.09
N ALA A 141 3.08 -12.27 -14.07
CA ALA A 141 2.78 -10.94 -13.55
C ALA A 141 3.10 -9.87 -14.59
N GLU A 142 2.19 -8.93 -14.78
CA GLU A 142 2.39 -7.74 -15.61
C GLU A 142 2.31 -6.51 -14.70
N ILE A 143 3.28 -5.60 -14.83
CA ILE A 143 3.40 -4.42 -13.99
C ILE A 143 3.39 -3.18 -14.86
N ILE A 144 2.32 -2.41 -14.78
CA ILE A 144 2.18 -1.15 -15.49
C ILE A 144 2.68 -0.04 -14.57
N ARG A 145 3.90 0.45 -14.85
CA ARG A 145 4.57 1.52 -14.08
C ARG A 145 4.22 2.90 -14.61
N GLY A 146 3.95 2.98 -15.89
CA GLY A 146 3.60 4.20 -16.60
C GLY A 146 2.13 4.59 -16.49
N ILE A 147 1.56 4.94 -17.66
CA ILE A 147 0.18 5.36 -17.79
C ILE A 147 -0.66 4.15 -18.21
N PRO A 148 -1.54 3.66 -17.34
CA PRO A 148 -2.34 2.47 -17.63
C PRO A 148 -3.51 2.80 -18.57
N SER A 149 -4.09 1.78 -19.21
CA SER A 149 -5.37 1.85 -19.93
C SER A 149 -6.46 2.51 -19.07
N ALA A 150 -7.41 3.19 -19.71
CA ALA A 150 -8.54 3.86 -19.03
C ALA A 150 -9.43 2.89 -18.24
N ARG A 151 -9.35 1.58 -18.48
CA ARG A 151 -10.02 0.57 -17.68
C ARG A 151 -9.57 0.57 -16.22
N TYR A 152 -8.27 0.82 -15.98
CA TYR A 152 -7.70 0.77 -14.65
C TYR A 152 -7.82 2.13 -13.97
N GLY A 153 -8.35 2.17 -12.74
CA GLY A 153 -8.55 3.39 -11.98
C GLY A 153 -8.48 3.17 -10.48
N ASN A 154 -8.73 4.22 -9.72
CA ASN A 154 -8.55 4.25 -8.28
C ASN A 154 -7.11 3.91 -7.88
N LEU A 155 -6.15 4.60 -8.50
CA LEU A 155 -4.71 4.41 -8.28
C LEU A 155 -3.95 5.72 -8.54
N THR A 156 -2.78 5.85 -7.95
CA THR A 156 -1.82 6.94 -8.23
C THR A 156 -0.41 6.44 -8.50
N ASN A 157 -0.14 5.15 -8.31
CA ASN A 157 1.19 4.56 -8.48
C ASN A 157 1.25 3.65 -9.71
N SER A 158 0.82 2.41 -9.59
CA SER A 158 0.99 1.37 -10.60
C SER A 158 -0.17 0.38 -10.62
N VAL A 159 -0.22 -0.45 -11.65
CA VAL A 159 -1.12 -1.60 -11.72
C VAL A 159 -0.27 -2.87 -11.75
N LEU A 160 -0.60 -3.82 -10.87
CA LEU A 160 -0.04 -5.16 -10.86
C LEU A 160 -1.13 -6.15 -11.30
N LEU A 161 -0.93 -6.76 -12.44
CA LEU A 161 -1.83 -7.76 -13.01
C LEU A 161 -1.21 -9.14 -12.81
N LEU A 162 -1.86 -9.97 -12.03
CA LEU A 162 -1.42 -11.33 -11.73
C LEU A 162 -2.32 -12.33 -12.46
N LYS A 163 -1.71 -13.24 -13.19
CA LYS A 163 -2.37 -14.43 -13.74
C LYS A 163 -1.99 -15.63 -12.91
N THR A 164 -2.95 -16.35 -12.41
CA THR A 164 -2.70 -17.60 -11.70
C THR A 164 -2.66 -18.78 -12.69
N HIS A 165 -2.19 -19.93 -12.21
CA HIS A 165 -2.27 -21.16 -12.97
C HIS A 165 -3.73 -21.54 -13.22
N GLN A 166 -4.11 -21.70 -14.47
CA GLN A 166 -5.44 -22.09 -14.92
C GLN A 166 -5.33 -23.12 -16.05
N GLY A 167 -6.41 -23.85 -16.31
CA GLY A 167 -6.45 -24.85 -17.35
C GLY A 167 -5.87 -26.20 -16.91
N ARG A 168 -5.51 -27.06 -17.85
CA ARG A 168 -4.87 -28.34 -17.58
C ARG A 168 -3.49 -28.12 -16.97
N MET A 169 -3.26 -28.63 -15.77
CA MET A 169 -2.00 -28.53 -15.07
C MET A 169 -1.65 -29.88 -14.41
N PRO A 170 -0.39 -30.34 -14.53
CA PRO A 170 0.07 -31.53 -13.81
C PRO A 170 -0.06 -31.33 -12.31
N LEU A 171 -0.03 -32.40 -11.55
CA LEU A 171 0.16 -32.30 -10.12
C LEU A 171 1.51 -31.66 -9.86
N SER A 172 1.50 -30.49 -9.26
CA SER A 172 2.70 -29.71 -8.99
C SER A 172 2.81 -29.39 -7.50
N THR A 173 4.00 -29.50 -6.96
CA THR A 173 4.30 -29.07 -5.60
C THR A 173 5.55 -28.20 -5.59
N SER A 174 5.56 -27.20 -4.72
CA SER A 174 6.73 -26.37 -4.45
C SER A 174 6.95 -26.30 -2.94
N ILE A 175 8.19 -26.58 -2.54
CA ILE A 175 8.62 -26.48 -1.15
C ILE A 175 9.80 -25.53 -1.11
N ARG A 176 9.66 -24.40 -0.42
CA ARG A 176 10.74 -23.45 -0.17
C ARG A 176 11.04 -23.45 1.33
N TYR A 177 12.29 -23.66 1.65
CA TYR A 177 12.77 -23.77 3.01
C TYR A 177 13.95 -22.81 3.26
N ASN A 178 13.82 -22.04 4.31
CA ASN A 178 14.87 -21.26 4.96
C ASN A 178 14.74 -21.50 6.47
N PRO A 179 15.77 -21.39 7.31
CA PRO A 179 15.64 -21.61 8.75
C PRO A 179 14.53 -20.81 9.45
N LYS A 180 14.16 -19.67 8.88
CA LYS A 180 13.10 -18.80 9.42
C LYS A 180 11.78 -18.87 8.63
N LEU A 181 11.83 -19.15 7.31
CA LEU A 181 10.68 -19.13 6.40
C LEU A 181 10.43 -20.52 5.80
N LYS A 182 9.20 -20.98 5.84
CA LYS A 182 8.72 -22.20 5.19
C LYS A 182 7.53 -21.87 4.31
N GLN A 183 7.60 -22.26 3.04
CA GLN A 183 6.50 -22.11 2.08
C GLN A 183 6.25 -23.44 1.38
N TYR A 184 4.99 -23.80 1.26
CA TYR A 184 4.51 -25.01 0.60
C TYR A 184 3.42 -24.64 -0.38
N MET A 185 3.38 -25.28 -1.53
CA MET A 185 2.30 -25.17 -2.49
C MET A 185 1.99 -26.54 -3.10
N LEU A 186 0.71 -26.80 -3.31
CA LEU A 186 0.19 -27.94 -4.04
C LEU A 186 -0.83 -27.46 -5.06
N GLY A 187 -0.75 -27.93 -6.29
CA GLY A 187 -1.65 -27.54 -7.36
C GLY A 187 -1.95 -28.67 -8.33
N LYS A 188 -3.19 -28.72 -8.84
CA LYS A 188 -3.64 -29.63 -9.87
C LYS A 188 -4.71 -28.97 -10.73
N GLY A 189 -4.56 -29.09 -12.04
CA GLY A 189 -5.59 -28.72 -12.99
C GLY A 189 -6.22 -29.95 -13.62
N PHE A 190 -7.50 -30.16 -13.37
CA PHE A 190 -8.30 -31.24 -13.91
C PHE A 190 -8.93 -30.80 -15.23
N CYS A 191 -8.83 -31.61 -16.25
CA CYS A 191 -9.57 -31.49 -17.49
C CYS A 191 -10.83 -32.35 -17.37
N ILE A 192 -11.99 -31.72 -17.14
CA ILE A 192 -13.27 -32.42 -17.01
C ILE A 192 -13.80 -32.75 -18.41
N SER A 193 -13.71 -31.77 -19.33
CA SER A 193 -13.93 -31.98 -20.77
C SER A 193 -12.74 -31.39 -21.53
N PRO A 194 -12.10 -32.13 -22.47
CA PRO A 194 -10.85 -31.71 -23.09
C PRO A 194 -10.89 -30.36 -23.82
N GLN A 195 -12.06 -29.91 -24.23
CA GLN A 195 -12.24 -28.69 -25.01
C GLN A 195 -13.04 -27.61 -24.26
N ASP A 196 -13.81 -28.00 -23.25
CA ASP A 196 -14.88 -27.14 -22.75
C ASP A 196 -14.81 -26.83 -21.26
N HIS A 197 -14.16 -27.64 -20.44
CA HIS A 197 -14.25 -27.49 -18.99
C HIS A 197 -12.99 -27.92 -18.23
N THR A 198 -12.43 -26.99 -17.45
CA THR A 198 -11.29 -27.27 -16.57
C THR A 198 -11.55 -26.79 -15.16
N LEU A 199 -11.02 -27.51 -14.18
CA LEU A 199 -11.08 -27.20 -12.76
C LEU A 199 -9.68 -27.19 -12.19
N ASN A 200 -9.25 -26.06 -11.60
CA ASN A 200 -7.97 -25.91 -10.92
C ASN A 200 -8.16 -25.84 -9.42
N LEU A 201 -7.38 -26.62 -8.71
CA LEU A 201 -7.23 -26.58 -7.25
C LEU A 201 -5.81 -26.19 -6.92
N LEU A 202 -5.64 -25.09 -6.17
CA LEU A 202 -4.36 -24.63 -5.66
C LEU A 202 -4.47 -24.45 -4.15
N ALA A 203 -3.50 -24.96 -3.40
CA ALA A 203 -3.39 -24.79 -1.97
C ALA A 203 -1.98 -24.34 -1.62
N ASP A 204 -1.83 -23.46 -0.65
CA ASP A 204 -0.54 -23.01 -0.18
C ASP A 204 -0.53 -22.76 1.32
N TYR A 205 0.67 -22.80 1.88
CA TYR A 205 0.93 -22.46 3.26
C TYR A 205 2.29 -21.78 3.40
N THR A 206 2.33 -20.72 4.19
CA THR A 206 3.56 -19.97 4.51
C THR A 206 3.63 -19.74 6.00
N SER A 207 4.82 -19.98 6.60
CA SER A 207 5.08 -19.66 7.99
C SER A 207 6.44 -19.03 8.20
N GLN A 208 6.53 -18.06 9.12
CA GLN A 208 7.75 -17.47 9.61
C GLN A 208 7.56 -17.01 11.05
N GLY A 209 8.29 -17.64 11.98
CA GLY A 209 8.05 -17.41 13.40
C GLY A 209 6.58 -17.66 13.76
N ASP A 210 5.96 -16.71 14.42
CA ASP A 210 4.55 -16.77 14.84
C ASP A 210 3.55 -16.26 13.77
N PHE A 211 4.02 -15.96 12.56
CA PHE A 211 3.16 -15.65 11.42
C PHE A 211 2.89 -16.90 10.59
N HIS A 212 1.63 -17.20 10.37
CA HIS A 212 1.16 -18.32 9.57
C HIS A 212 0.06 -17.87 8.64
N THR A 213 0.13 -18.24 7.37
CA THR A 213 -0.96 -18.02 6.42
C THR A 213 -1.10 -19.22 5.51
N GLY A 214 -2.32 -19.57 5.17
CA GLY A 214 -2.63 -20.65 4.23
C GLY A 214 -3.88 -20.33 3.45
N GLY A 215 -3.98 -20.83 2.24
CA GLY A 215 -5.12 -20.57 1.39
C GLY A 215 -5.40 -21.68 0.41
N ILE A 216 -6.64 -21.69 -0.05
CA ILE A 216 -7.16 -22.57 -1.10
C ILE A 216 -7.77 -21.68 -2.17
N ARG A 217 -7.48 -21.99 -3.43
CA ARG A 217 -8.07 -21.40 -4.60
C ARG A 217 -8.71 -22.47 -5.47
N LEU A 218 -9.94 -22.25 -5.84
CA LEU A 218 -10.70 -23.03 -6.81
C LEU A 218 -10.96 -22.12 -8.02
N ALA A 219 -10.60 -22.57 -9.20
CA ALA A 219 -10.90 -21.86 -10.45
C ALA A 219 -11.52 -22.83 -11.42
N ASN A 220 -12.69 -22.52 -11.90
CA ASN A 220 -13.49 -23.30 -12.81
C ASN A 220 -13.68 -22.51 -14.10
N LEU A 221 -13.28 -23.07 -15.24
CA LEU A 221 -13.31 -22.41 -16.52
C LEU A 221 -14.09 -23.26 -17.51
N TYR A 222 -15.13 -22.67 -18.10
CA TYR A 222 -15.96 -23.25 -19.15
C TYR A 222 -15.76 -22.51 -20.45
N HIS A 223 -15.56 -23.26 -21.53
CA HIS A 223 -15.61 -22.78 -22.90
C HIS A 223 -16.79 -23.43 -23.62
N TRP A 224 -17.62 -22.62 -24.21
CA TRP A 224 -18.73 -23.09 -25.03
C TRP A 224 -18.70 -22.43 -26.41
N LEU A 225 -18.77 -23.20 -27.47
CA LEU A 225 -18.61 -22.80 -28.86
C LEU A 225 -19.86 -23.10 -29.70
N PRO A 226 -21.06 -22.51 -29.40
CA PRO A 226 -22.23 -22.74 -30.20
C PRO A 226 -22.15 -22.00 -31.53
N ALA A 227 -22.20 -22.70 -32.65
CA ALA A 227 -22.31 -22.13 -34.00
C ALA A 227 -21.30 -21.03 -34.34
N GLY A 228 -20.03 -21.23 -33.97
CA GLY A 228 -18.94 -20.26 -34.21
C GLY A 228 -18.89 -19.06 -33.29
N LYS A 229 -19.74 -19.00 -32.25
CA LYS A 229 -19.72 -17.97 -31.19
C LYS A 229 -19.02 -18.52 -29.96
N LYS A 230 -18.06 -17.79 -29.43
CA LYS A 230 -17.35 -18.20 -28.21
C LYS A 230 -18.02 -17.58 -26.99
N LEU A 231 -18.40 -18.42 -26.02
CA LEU A 231 -18.78 -18.03 -24.67
C LEU A 231 -17.80 -18.68 -23.71
N GLU A 232 -17.18 -17.86 -22.86
CA GLU A 232 -16.29 -18.30 -21.80
C GLU A 232 -16.88 -17.87 -20.45
N LEU A 233 -16.94 -18.78 -19.49
CA LEU A 233 -17.39 -18.52 -18.14
C LEU A 233 -16.30 -18.97 -17.17
N SER A 234 -15.80 -18.05 -16.36
CA SER A 234 -14.82 -18.30 -15.30
C SER A 234 -15.45 -18.06 -13.94
N LEU A 235 -15.38 -19.07 -13.07
CA LEU A 235 -15.81 -19.01 -11.68
C LEU A 235 -14.61 -19.23 -10.79
N THR A 236 -14.29 -18.26 -9.93
CA THR A 236 -13.15 -18.36 -9.04
C THR A 236 -13.58 -18.14 -7.60
N TYR A 237 -13.12 -19.00 -6.70
CA TYR A 237 -13.23 -18.84 -5.26
C TYR A 237 -11.87 -18.95 -4.61
N THR A 238 -11.56 -18.06 -3.69
CA THR A 238 -10.32 -18.10 -2.90
C THR A 238 -10.68 -17.89 -1.43
N SER A 239 -10.16 -18.76 -0.57
CA SER A 239 -10.26 -18.63 0.88
C SER A 239 -8.87 -18.67 1.48
N ARG A 240 -8.54 -17.72 2.34
CA ARG A 240 -7.24 -17.61 3.00
C ARG A 240 -7.38 -17.29 4.47
N ILE A 241 -6.64 -18.00 5.29
CA ILE A 241 -6.57 -17.81 6.74
C ILE A 241 -5.17 -17.30 7.08
N GLY A 242 -5.09 -16.31 7.96
CA GLY A 242 -3.84 -15.85 8.54
C GLY A 242 -3.91 -15.77 10.05
N LYS A 243 -2.80 -16.10 10.70
CA LYS A 243 -2.60 -15.93 12.14
C LYS A 243 -1.25 -15.29 12.36
N GLU A 244 -1.21 -14.33 13.26
CA GLU A 244 0.00 -13.63 13.66
C GLU A 244 -0.03 -13.43 15.17
N LYS A 245 1.06 -13.72 15.84
CA LYS A 245 1.24 -13.43 17.24
C LYS A 245 2.54 -12.65 17.41
N GLN A 246 2.42 -11.45 17.96
CA GLN A 246 3.57 -10.64 18.37
C GLN A 246 3.68 -10.76 19.88
N PHE A 247 4.70 -11.43 20.33
CA PHE A 247 4.92 -11.76 21.72
C PHE A 247 6.09 -10.95 22.27
N VAL A 248 5.86 -10.14 23.27
CA VAL A 248 6.91 -9.44 24.01
C VAL A 248 7.23 -10.22 25.30
N ASN A 249 6.18 -10.57 26.04
CA ASN A 249 6.21 -11.45 27.20
C ASN A 249 4.77 -11.99 27.45
N GLU A 250 4.57 -12.80 28.47
CA GLU A 250 3.27 -13.39 28.78
C GLU A 250 2.16 -12.36 29.01
N GLN A 251 2.49 -11.22 29.58
CA GLN A 251 1.55 -10.14 29.88
C GLN A 251 1.33 -9.18 28.71
N ASN A 252 2.31 -9.07 27.80
CA ASN A 252 2.28 -8.11 26.70
C ASN A 252 2.37 -8.86 25.36
N HIS A 253 1.24 -9.08 24.71
CA HIS A 253 1.18 -9.72 23.43
C HIS A 253 0.03 -9.19 22.57
N THR A 254 0.21 -9.29 21.28
CA THR A 254 -0.84 -9.00 20.29
C THR A 254 -1.06 -10.23 19.43
N GLN A 255 -2.29 -10.69 19.34
CA GLN A 255 -2.69 -11.77 18.46
C GLN A 255 -3.62 -11.24 17.39
N ARG A 256 -3.37 -11.59 16.14
CA ARG A 256 -4.24 -11.26 15.01
C ARG A 256 -4.66 -12.52 14.28
N GLN A 257 -5.93 -12.59 13.93
CA GLN A 257 -6.51 -13.63 13.09
C GLN A 257 -7.24 -12.97 11.93
N ARG A 258 -7.07 -13.49 10.74
CA ARG A 258 -7.71 -12.98 9.52
C ARG A 258 -8.23 -14.15 8.68
N LEU A 259 -9.44 -13.99 8.19
CA LEU A 259 -10.04 -14.84 7.16
C LEU A 259 -10.42 -13.94 5.99
N ASP A 260 -9.91 -14.26 4.81
CA ASP A 260 -10.20 -13.60 3.54
C ASP A 260 -10.95 -14.57 2.62
N GLN A 261 -12.13 -14.19 2.16
CA GLN A 261 -12.90 -14.96 1.19
C GLN A 261 -13.20 -14.07 -0.01
N ARG A 262 -12.90 -14.55 -1.20
CA ARG A 262 -13.13 -13.84 -2.45
C ARG A 262 -13.79 -14.75 -3.46
N PHE A 263 -14.71 -14.19 -4.23
CA PHE A 263 -15.32 -14.84 -5.36
C PHE A 263 -15.28 -13.91 -6.58
N SER A 264 -15.21 -14.51 -7.75
CA SER A 264 -15.30 -13.81 -9.02
C SER A 264 -16.04 -14.68 -10.03
N ILE A 265 -16.98 -14.07 -10.71
CA ILE A 265 -17.74 -14.62 -11.83
C ILE A 265 -17.45 -13.75 -13.04
N GLN A 266 -16.88 -14.32 -14.10
CA GLN A 266 -16.56 -13.58 -15.31
C GLN A 266 -17.16 -14.32 -16.51
N GLY A 267 -18.00 -13.64 -17.26
CA GLY A 267 -18.55 -14.11 -18.51
C GLY A 267 -17.99 -13.30 -19.68
N GLU A 268 -17.55 -13.97 -20.73
CA GLU A 268 -17.06 -13.35 -21.94
C GLU A 268 -17.76 -13.95 -23.15
N TRP A 269 -18.46 -13.10 -23.87
CA TRP A 269 -19.20 -13.49 -25.06
C TRP A 269 -18.61 -12.81 -26.30
N GLN A 270 -18.30 -13.59 -27.33
CA GLN A 270 -17.76 -13.13 -28.61
C GLN A 270 -18.77 -13.46 -29.73
N PRO A 271 -19.74 -12.56 -30.00
CA PRO A 271 -20.80 -12.78 -30.98
C PRO A 271 -20.33 -12.65 -32.42
N ASP A 272 -19.09 -12.22 -32.68
CA ASP A 272 -18.49 -11.94 -33.98
C ASP A 272 -19.37 -11.07 -34.92
N ARG A 273 -19.97 -10.05 -34.32
CA ARG A 273 -20.70 -9.03 -35.07
C ARG A 273 -19.79 -7.86 -35.43
N ARG A 274 -20.03 -7.20 -36.56
CA ARG A 274 -19.19 -6.10 -37.06
C ARG A 274 -19.01 -4.97 -36.00
N TRP A 275 -20.05 -4.65 -35.25
CA TRP A 275 -20.06 -3.58 -34.27
C TRP A 275 -19.81 -4.06 -32.82
N LEU A 276 -19.85 -5.36 -32.58
CA LEU A 276 -19.64 -5.98 -31.27
C LEU A 276 -18.81 -7.25 -31.44
N LYS A 277 -17.53 -7.18 -31.09
CA LYS A 277 -16.64 -8.33 -31.13
C LYS A 277 -16.60 -9.07 -29.80
N LYS A 278 -16.78 -8.32 -28.69
CA LYS A 278 -16.69 -8.88 -27.35
C LYS A 278 -17.56 -8.11 -26.38
N LEU A 279 -18.29 -8.85 -25.56
CA LEU A 279 -18.98 -8.38 -24.36
C LEU A 279 -18.46 -9.17 -23.18
N SER A 280 -18.01 -8.48 -22.15
CA SER A 280 -17.57 -9.09 -20.90
C SER A 280 -18.41 -8.56 -19.73
N LEU A 281 -18.83 -9.46 -18.87
CA LEU A 281 -19.48 -9.15 -17.59
C LEU A 281 -18.66 -9.79 -16.46
N ARG A 282 -18.39 -9.01 -15.42
CA ARG A 282 -17.68 -9.48 -14.24
C ARG A 282 -18.43 -9.06 -12.97
N ILE A 283 -18.53 -10.00 -12.04
CA ILE A 283 -19.07 -9.79 -10.70
C ILE A 283 -18.03 -10.31 -9.71
N ASP A 284 -17.49 -9.43 -8.89
CA ASP A 284 -16.51 -9.76 -7.87
C ASP A 284 -17.02 -9.43 -6.48
N GLY A 285 -16.55 -10.16 -5.49
CA GLY A 285 -16.80 -9.84 -4.12
C GLY A 285 -15.73 -10.35 -3.18
N SER A 286 -15.61 -9.68 -2.06
CA SER A 286 -14.74 -10.08 -0.96
C SER A 286 -15.44 -9.88 0.36
N LEU A 287 -15.26 -10.84 1.23
CA LEU A 287 -15.62 -10.78 2.64
C LEU A 287 -14.37 -11.09 3.46
N GLN A 288 -13.95 -10.13 4.25
CA GLN A 288 -12.83 -10.30 5.17
C GLN A 288 -13.33 -10.27 6.61
N LYS A 289 -12.75 -11.09 7.47
CA LYS A 289 -12.93 -11.02 8.91
C LYS A 289 -11.57 -10.95 9.57
N SER A 290 -11.28 -9.86 10.26
CA SER A 290 -10.05 -9.64 11.02
C SER A 290 -10.39 -9.43 12.48
N LYS A 291 -9.70 -10.15 13.37
CA LYS A 291 -9.81 -9.97 14.82
C LYS A 291 -8.42 -9.79 15.40
N GLN A 292 -8.19 -8.64 16.01
CA GLN A 292 -6.99 -8.35 16.77
C GLN A 292 -7.33 -8.32 18.26
N THR A 293 -6.55 -9.06 19.04
CA THR A 293 -6.61 -9.04 20.50
C THR A 293 -5.27 -8.58 21.02
N LYS A 294 -5.23 -7.46 21.72
CA LYS A 294 -4.04 -6.89 22.35
C LYS A 294 -4.20 -6.98 23.86
N SER A 295 -3.34 -7.74 24.52
CA SER A 295 -3.23 -7.79 25.97
C SER A 295 -1.96 -7.07 26.39
N GLN A 296 -2.08 -6.18 27.35
CA GLN A 296 -0.96 -5.37 27.84
C GLN A 296 -1.19 -4.90 29.27
N VAL A 297 -0.10 -4.78 30.03
CA VAL A 297 -0.14 -4.17 31.35
C VAL A 297 -0.16 -2.65 31.22
N ASN A 298 -1.11 -2.02 31.89
CA ASN A 298 -1.14 -0.58 32.11
C ASN A 298 -0.48 -0.29 33.46
N ASN A 299 0.72 0.26 33.45
CA ASN A 299 1.49 0.61 34.66
C ASN A 299 1.21 2.03 35.12
N ALA A 300 0.02 2.55 34.89
CA ALA A 300 -0.36 3.87 35.36
C ALA A 300 -0.69 3.87 36.85
N SER A 301 -0.52 5.02 37.48
CA SER A 301 -1.12 5.31 38.79
C SER A 301 -2.65 5.24 38.70
N SER A 302 -3.33 5.24 39.86
CA SER A 302 -4.80 5.30 39.88
C SER A 302 -5.31 6.46 39.00
N GLN A 303 -6.20 6.15 38.08
CA GLN A 303 -6.76 7.07 37.07
C GLN A 303 -8.27 7.03 37.10
N LEU A 304 -8.89 8.10 36.66
CA LEU A 304 -10.33 8.13 36.45
C LEU A 304 -10.69 7.75 35.03
N TYR A 305 -11.80 7.04 34.85
CA TYR A 305 -12.33 6.62 33.55
C TYR A 305 -13.85 6.78 33.50
N THR A 306 -14.34 7.27 32.38
CA THR A 306 -15.74 7.24 32.00
C THR A 306 -15.91 6.69 30.58
N ASP A 307 -17.00 6.01 30.29
CA ASP A 307 -17.37 5.53 28.95
C ASP A 307 -18.36 6.45 28.24
N ARG A 308 -18.69 7.61 28.86
CA ARG A 308 -19.59 8.61 28.28
C ARG A 308 -19.04 9.14 26.97
N LYS A 309 -19.95 9.32 26.01
CA LYS A 309 -19.65 9.81 24.65
C LYS A 309 -20.17 11.22 24.38
N GLU A 310 -20.70 11.86 25.38
CA GLU A 310 -21.32 13.19 25.34
C GLU A 310 -20.50 14.14 26.23
N SER A 311 -20.52 15.42 25.88
CA SER A 311 -19.91 16.47 26.69
C SER A 311 -20.68 16.66 27.99
N GLY A 312 -19.99 16.85 29.09
CA GLY A 312 -20.59 17.07 30.42
C GLY A 312 -19.67 16.65 31.53
N GLU A 313 -20.14 16.89 32.80
CA GLU A 313 -19.49 16.39 34.01
C GLU A 313 -20.14 15.08 34.44
N TRP A 314 -19.29 14.10 34.73
CA TRP A 314 -19.72 12.72 35.03
C TRP A 314 -18.96 12.16 36.21
N GLU A 315 -19.68 11.44 37.06
CA GLU A 315 -19.00 10.52 37.98
C GLU A 315 -18.18 9.50 37.17
N ALA A 316 -16.95 9.31 37.59
CA ALA A 316 -15.97 8.47 36.91
C ALA A 316 -15.59 7.27 37.77
N HIS A 317 -15.27 6.17 37.11
CA HIS A 317 -14.71 5.01 37.76
C HIS A 317 -13.26 5.28 38.18
N VAL A 318 -12.94 5.01 39.43
CA VAL A 318 -11.55 5.03 39.92
C VAL A 318 -10.91 3.70 39.52
N LEU A 319 -9.94 3.77 38.63
CA LEU A 319 -9.22 2.60 38.14
C LEU A 319 -8.15 2.17 39.15
N SER A 320 -7.98 0.85 39.29
CA SER A 320 -6.84 0.29 40.02
C SER A 320 -5.53 0.71 39.36
N SER A 321 -4.46 0.86 40.13
CA SER A 321 -3.10 0.95 39.58
C SER A 321 -2.67 -0.42 39.06
N ASN A 322 -1.86 -0.43 37.98
CA ASN A 322 -1.21 -1.64 37.49
C ASN A 322 -2.17 -2.80 37.13
N TYR A 323 -3.02 -2.59 36.18
CA TYR A 323 -3.92 -3.63 35.69
C TYR A 323 -3.56 -4.12 34.28
N MET A 324 -3.91 -5.36 33.98
CA MET A 324 -3.85 -5.91 32.64
C MET A 324 -5.17 -5.64 31.94
N TYR A 325 -5.09 -5.07 30.71
CA TYR A 325 -6.24 -4.88 29.85
C TYR A 325 -6.19 -5.81 28.62
N THR A 326 -7.35 -6.06 28.08
CA THR A 326 -7.49 -6.75 26.77
C THR A 326 -8.35 -5.89 25.85
N LEU A 327 -7.73 -5.44 24.76
CA LEU A 327 -8.39 -4.68 23.71
C LEU A 327 -8.69 -5.61 22.54
N VAL A 328 -9.96 -5.69 22.16
CA VAL A 328 -10.42 -6.44 20.99
C VAL A 328 -10.81 -5.47 19.90
N ASN A 329 -10.26 -5.66 18.69
CA ASN A 329 -10.66 -4.94 17.48
C ASN A 329 -11.13 -5.97 16.44
N GLU A 330 -12.41 -5.91 16.06
CA GLU A 330 -13.02 -6.79 15.06
C GLU A 330 -13.44 -5.96 13.85
N SER A 331 -12.80 -6.21 12.71
CA SER A 331 -13.07 -5.56 11.43
C SER A 331 -13.63 -6.59 10.44
N ARG A 332 -14.67 -6.21 9.68
CA ARG A 332 -15.30 -7.04 8.64
C ARG A 332 -15.53 -6.23 7.38
N PRO A 333 -14.45 -5.81 6.70
CA PRO A 333 -14.59 -5.14 5.42
C PRO A 333 -15.12 -6.11 4.36
N PHE A 334 -15.97 -5.59 3.50
CA PHE A 334 -16.51 -6.29 2.35
C PHE A 334 -16.63 -5.37 1.15
N TYR A 335 -16.64 -5.94 -0.04
CA TYR A 335 -17.07 -5.25 -1.25
C TYR A 335 -17.77 -6.20 -2.21
N VAL A 336 -18.62 -5.61 -3.06
CA VAL A 336 -19.16 -6.23 -4.27
C VAL A 336 -18.98 -5.25 -5.40
N GLU A 337 -18.42 -5.72 -6.52
CA GLU A 337 -18.20 -4.94 -7.74
C GLU A 337 -18.76 -5.65 -8.97
N THR A 338 -19.41 -4.90 -9.84
CA THR A 338 -19.85 -5.37 -11.16
C THR A 338 -19.21 -4.50 -12.23
N GLU A 339 -18.64 -5.10 -13.27
CA GLU A 339 -18.10 -4.42 -14.44
C GLU A 339 -18.70 -5.02 -15.73
N MET A 340 -19.13 -4.16 -16.62
CA MET A 340 -19.49 -4.50 -18.00
C MET A 340 -18.49 -3.82 -18.95
N LEU A 341 -17.98 -4.59 -19.91
CA LEU A 341 -17.03 -4.14 -20.92
C LEU A 341 -17.50 -4.56 -22.31
N VAL A 342 -17.56 -3.61 -23.19
CA VAL A 342 -17.82 -3.83 -24.63
C VAL A 342 -16.58 -3.46 -25.42
N SER A 343 -16.18 -4.29 -26.35
CA SER A 343 -15.09 -3.96 -27.25
C SER A 343 -15.35 -4.41 -28.69
N THR A 344 -14.80 -3.65 -29.64
CA THR A 344 -14.84 -3.93 -31.06
C THR A 344 -13.55 -3.48 -31.71
N PHE A 345 -13.28 -4.00 -32.88
CA PHE A 345 -12.17 -3.55 -33.71
C PHE A 345 -12.56 -3.52 -35.22
N PHE A 346 -11.96 -2.61 -35.94
CA PHE A 346 -12.19 -2.34 -37.33
C PHE A 346 -10.87 -2.47 -38.07
N PRO A 347 -10.64 -3.60 -38.79
CA PRO A 347 -9.47 -3.71 -39.63
C PRO A 347 -9.59 -2.75 -40.84
N LEU A 348 -8.54 -2.00 -41.06
CA LEU A 348 -8.39 -1.07 -42.16
C LEU A 348 -7.41 -1.66 -43.21
N ARG A 349 -7.28 -0.99 -44.37
CA ARG A 349 -6.33 -1.43 -45.39
C ARG A 349 -4.87 -1.29 -44.88
N GLN A 350 -3.97 -2.12 -45.42
CA GLN A 350 -2.52 -2.08 -45.18
C GLN A 350 -2.10 -2.39 -43.73
N GLY A 351 -2.78 -3.33 -43.07
CA GLY A 351 -2.41 -3.73 -41.69
C GLY A 351 -2.69 -2.66 -40.64
N ARG A 352 -3.59 -1.72 -40.89
CA ARG A 352 -4.06 -0.72 -39.95
C ARG A 352 -5.31 -1.23 -39.25
N GLU A 353 -5.48 -0.86 -37.98
CA GLU A 353 -6.62 -1.23 -37.17
C GLU A 353 -7.03 -0.10 -36.21
N ILE A 354 -8.32 0.04 -35.99
CA ILE A 354 -8.87 0.84 -34.91
C ILE A 354 -9.62 -0.09 -33.98
N SER A 355 -9.22 -0.11 -32.70
CA SER A 355 -9.91 -0.80 -31.63
C SER A 355 -10.62 0.22 -30.74
N LEU A 356 -11.84 -0.12 -30.30
CA LEU A 356 -12.64 0.68 -29.39
C LEU A 356 -13.06 -0.19 -28.21
N ALA A 357 -12.95 0.34 -26.99
CA ALA A 357 -13.44 -0.28 -25.79
C ALA A 357 -14.21 0.74 -24.94
N ALA A 358 -15.30 0.31 -24.34
CA ALA A 358 -16.07 1.11 -23.40
C ALA A 358 -16.54 0.22 -22.26
N GLY A 359 -16.55 0.74 -21.04
CA GLY A 359 -16.98 -0.03 -19.88
C GLY A 359 -17.58 0.83 -18.80
N PHE A 360 -18.35 0.16 -17.98
CA PHE A 360 -18.96 0.74 -16.78
C PHE A 360 -18.75 -0.22 -15.60
N SER A 361 -18.45 0.33 -14.42
CA SER A 361 -18.40 -0.47 -13.20
C SER A 361 -19.10 0.25 -12.04
N TYR A 362 -19.67 -0.56 -11.15
CA TYR A 362 -20.24 -0.14 -9.89
C TYR A 362 -19.70 -0.99 -8.77
N ARG A 363 -19.27 -0.36 -7.67
CA ARG A 363 -18.81 -1.02 -6.47
C ARG A 363 -19.51 -0.44 -5.24
N SER A 364 -19.95 -1.37 -4.37
CA SER A 364 -20.40 -1.06 -3.02
C SER A 364 -19.46 -1.72 -2.02
N GLU A 365 -19.00 -0.96 -1.03
CA GLU A 365 -18.07 -1.44 -0.02
C GLU A 365 -18.34 -0.83 1.35
N GLY A 366 -18.04 -1.58 2.42
CA GLY A 366 -18.27 -1.16 3.79
C GLY A 366 -17.59 -2.06 4.81
N ASN A 367 -17.81 -1.77 6.09
CA ASN A 367 -17.27 -2.55 7.19
C ASN A 367 -18.35 -2.85 8.25
N GLU A 368 -18.69 -4.13 8.42
CA GLU A 368 -19.68 -4.60 9.38
C GLU A 368 -19.06 -5.21 10.65
N GLY A 369 -17.82 -4.85 10.97
CA GLY A 369 -17.15 -5.28 12.17
C GLY A 369 -17.80 -4.74 13.45
N ARG A 370 -17.65 -5.49 14.55
CA ARG A 370 -18.03 -5.01 15.88
C ARG A 370 -17.19 -3.82 16.32
N GLY A 371 -16.02 -3.65 15.70
CA GLY A 371 -15.10 -2.58 15.98
C GLY A 371 -14.29 -2.83 17.23
N ARG A 372 -14.03 -1.76 17.99
CA ARG A 372 -13.19 -1.79 19.19
C ARG A 372 -14.03 -1.95 20.44
N ASP A 373 -13.63 -2.92 21.30
CA ASP A 373 -14.26 -3.19 22.58
C ASP A 373 -13.22 -3.64 23.63
N PHE A 374 -13.52 -3.39 24.91
CA PHE A 374 -12.68 -3.71 26.06
C PHE A 374 -13.48 -3.68 27.37
N ASP A 375 -12.91 -4.19 28.46
CA ASP A 375 -13.47 -4.09 29.81
C ASP A 375 -13.39 -2.64 30.32
N ARG A 376 -14.54 -2.04 30.71
CA ARG A 376 -14.63 -0.66 31.20
C ARG A 376 -13.93 -0.44 32.53
N GLN A 377 -13.78 -1.47 33.33
CA GLN A 377 -12.99 -1.41 34.58
C GLN A 377 -11.49 -1.50 34.31
N ARG A 378 -11.08 -1.90 33.09
CA ARG A 378 -9.69 -2.07 32.69
C ARG A 378 -9.46 -1.51 31.29
N PRO A 379 -9.70 -0.22 31.05
CA PRO A 379 -9.57 0.36 29.73
C PRO A 379 -8.10 0.43 29.30
N PRO A 380 -7.80 0.38 27.99
CA PRO A 380 -6.43 0.52 27.50
C PRO A 380 -5.85 1.92 27.69
N SER A 381 -6.72 2.93 27.81
CA SER A 381 -6.41 4.33 28.07
C SER A 381 -7.68 5.05 28.51
N THR A 382 -7.53 6.12 29.26
CA THR A 382 -8.67 6.92 29.75
C THR A 382 -9.42 7.64 28.63
N SER A 383 -8.76 7.99 27.53
CA SER A 383 -9.36 8.71 26.39
C SER A 383 -10.06 7.82 25.34
N ILE A 384 -9.99 6.50 25.50
CA ILE A 384 -10.54 5.56 24.51
C ILE A 384 -11.98 5.16 24.87
N ARG A 385 -12.85 5.11 23.86
CA ARG A 385 -14.24 4.61 23.97
C ARG A 385 -14.45 3.40 23.04
N PRO A 386 -15.38 2.51 23.34
CA PRO A 386 -15.82 1.50 22.38
C PRO A 386 -16.42 2.13 21.14
N ARG A 387 -16.09 1.54 19.96
CA ARG A 387 -16.55 2.03 18.66
C ARG A 387 -17.04 0.87 17.79
N SER A 388 -18.28 0.94 17.30
CA SER A 388 -18.79 0.00 16.31
C SER A 388 -18.50 0.48 14.89
N PHE A 389 -18.08 -0.42 13.99
CA PHE A 389 -17.87 -0.07 12.59
C PHE A 389 -19.16 -0.17 11.77
N ARG A 390 -20.19 -0.85 12.28
CA ARG A 390 -21.52 -0.97 11.64
C ARG A 390 -22.26 0.35 11.50
N GLU A 391 -21.88 1.37 12.30
CA GLU A 391 -22.46 2.71 12.23
C GLU A 391 -21.89 3.54 11.09
N ILE A 392 -20.85 3.06 10.41
CA ILE A 392 -20.17 3.79 9.36
C ILE A 392 -20.87 3.50 8.02
N PRO A 393 -21.29 4.54 7.27
CA PRO A 393 -21.96 4.38 6.00
C PRO A 393 -21.11 3.70 4.93
N PHE A 394 -21.75 2.99 4.02
CA PHE A 394 -21.07 2.37 2.88
C PHE A 394 -20.58 3.40 1.87
N LEU A 395 -19.57 3.00 1.11
CA LEU A 395 -19.05 3.72 -0.04
C LEU A 395 -19.63 3.11 -1.32
N HIS A 396 -20.04 3.96 -2.24
CA HIS A 396 -20.52 3.58 -3.55
C HIS A 396 -19.65 4.24 -4.62
N THR A 397 -18.94 3.45 -5.40
CA THR A 397 -18.06 3.93 -6.46
C THR A 397 -18.65 3.61 -7.82
N PHE A 398 -18.74 4.61 -8.68
CA PHE A 398 -19.20 4.51 -10.06
C PHE A 398 -18.05 4.85 -10.99
N CYS A 399 -17.94 4.14 -12.09
CA CYS A 399 -16.93 4.42 -13.09
C CYS A 399 -17.45 4.14 -14.50
N GLY A 400 -17.16 5.06 -15.41
CA GLY A 400 -17.30 4.85 -16.84
C GLY A 400 -15.99 5.15 -17.54
N PHE A 401 -15.67 4.42 -18.60
CA PHE A 401 -14.50 4.70 -19.42
C PHE A 401 -14.74 4.37 -20.89
N ILE A 402 -13.99 5.06 -21.75
CA ILE A 402 -13.88 4.81 -23.18
C ILE A 402 -12.43 4.88 -23.58
N GLU A 403 -12.00 4.01 -24.48
CA GLU A 403 -10.64 3.94 -24.98
C GLU A 403 -10.63 3.58 -26.46
N SER A 404 -9.75 4.20 -27.21
CA SER A 404 -9.52 3.93 -28.63
C SER A 404 -8.04 3.71 -28.88
N THR A 405 -7.71 2.66 -29.60
CA THR A 405 -6.35 2.40 -30.08
C THR A 405 -6.34 2.40 -31.60
N TYR A 406 -5.47 3.24 -32.17
CA TYR A 406 -5.13 3.17 -33.59
C TYR A 406 -3.76 2.57 -33.75
N GLN A 407 -3.67 1.51 -34.54
CA GLN A 407 -2.46 0.74 -34.75
C GLN A 407 -2.13 0.59 -36.21
N THR A 408 -0.84 0.71 -36.51
CA THR A 408 -0.21 0.37 -37.80
C THR A 408 1.02 -0.50 -37.54
N PRO A 409 1.67 -1.10 -38.53
CA PRO A 409 2.90 -1.87 -38.31
C PRO A 409 4.02 -1.14 -37.54
N ASN A 410 4.10 0.18 -37.69
CA ASN A 410 5.18 0.97 -37.11
C ASN A 410 4.72 2.04 -36.10
N PHE A 411 3.42 2.19 -35.89
CA PHE A 411 2.89 3.25 -35.06
C PHE A 411 1.66 2.74 -34.32
N GLN A 412 1.60 3.04 -33.03
CA GLN A 412 0.44 2.75 -32.20
C GLN A 412 0.17 3.96 -31.27
N ILE A 413 -1.07 4.38 -31.21
CA ILE A 413 -1.54 5.41 -30.29
C ILE A 413 -2.79 4.90 -29.59
N GLU A 414 -2.83 5.09 -28.28
CA GLU A 414 -3.93 4.73 -27.40
C GLU A 414 -4.41 5.99 -26.69
N ALA A 415 -5.68 6.33 -26.84
CA ALA A 415 -6.32 7.46 -26.18
C ALA A 415 -7.49 6.96 -25.36
N GLY A 416 -7.55 7.35 -24.09
CA GLY A 416 -8.57 6.93 -23.15
C GLY A 416 -9.10 8.06 -22.29
N LEU A 417 -10.36 7.98 -21.91
CA LEU A 417 -11.02 8.86 -20.96
C LEU A 417 -11.74 8.00 -19.93
N ARG A 418 -11.45 8.24 -18.66
CA ARG A 418 -12.14 7.64 -17.53
C ARG A 418 -12.80 8.72 -16.69
N HIS A 419 -14.02 8.47 -16.27
CA HIS A 419 -14.72 9.27 -15.27
C HIS A 419 -15.14 8.36 -14.13
N GLN A 420 -14.69 8.67 -12.91
CA GLN A 420 -15.04 7.90 -11.73
C GLN A 420 -15.52 8.81 -10.61
N GLY A 421 -16.39 8.29 -9.75
CA GLY A 421 -16.92 9.03 -8.64
C GLY A 421 -17.27 8.15 -7.46
N LEU A 422 -17.19 8.74 -6.26
CA LEU A 422 -17.49 8.14 -4.98
C LEU A 422 -18.65 8.87 -4.32
N LYS A 423 -19.59 8.10 -3.80
CA LYS A 423 -20.71 8.61 -2.98
C LYS A 423 -20.75 7.88 -1.65
N SER A 424 -20.96 8.63 -0.58
CA SER A 424 -21.33 8.11 0.72
C SER A 424 -22.44 8.98 1.31
N ARG A 425 -23.11 8.51 2.37
CA ARG A 425 -24.28 9.20 2.95
C ARG A 425 -23.99 10.65 3.32
N ASP A 426 -22.84 10.90 3.96
CA ASP A 426 -22.53 12.19 4.61
C ASP A 426 -21.63 13.09 3.75
N TYR A 427 -21.30 12.69 2.52
CA TYR A 427 -20.43 13.42 1.61
C TYR A 427 -21.13 13.74 0.31
N ALA A 428 -20.81 14.88 -0.28
CA ALA A 428 -21.17 15.18 -1.66
C ALA A 428 -20.50 14.17 -2.61
N PHE A 429 -20.93 14.12 -3.86
CA PHE A 429 -20.35 13.24 -4.87
C PHE A 429 -18.92 13.71 -5.19
N ILE A 430 -17.92 12.89 -4.82
CA ILE A 430 -16.51 13.15 -5.11
C ILE A 430 -16.20 12.48 -6.45
N TYR A 431 -15.80 13.23 -7.46
CA TYR A 431 -15.54 12.71 -8.81
C TYR A 431 -14.23 13.20 -9.39
N GLN A 432 -13.73 12.47 -10.38
CA GLN A 432 -12.53 12.81 -11.14
C GLN A 432 -12.63 12.32 -12.58
N THR A 433 -12.17 13.15 -13.53
CA THR A 433 -12.02 12.80 -14.95
C THR A 433 -10.54 12.63 -15.26
N GLU A 434 -10.19 11.56 -15.96
CA GLU A 434 -8.82 11.08 -16.15
C GLU A 434 -8.55 10.81 -17.65
N PRO A 435 -8.12 11.83 -18.42
CA PRO A 435 -7.65 11.62 -19.79
C PRO A 435 -6.28 10.97 -19.81
N ARG A 436 -6.04 10.11 -20.80
CA ARG A 436 -4.80 9.35 -21.00
C ARG A 436 -4.47 9.21 -22.46
N LEU A 437 -3.17 9.31 -22.77
CA LEU A 437 -2.65 9.13 -24.10
C LEU A 437 -1.31 8.42 -24.02
N ASN A 438 -1.16 7.34 -24.78
CA ASN A 438 0.09 6.60 -24.96
C ASN A 438 0.41 6.46 -26.44
N LEU A 439 1.69 6.50 -26.77
CA LEU A 439 2.21 6.41 -28.13
C LEU A 439 3.42 5.49 -28.17
N LEU A 440 3.50 4.66 -29.23
CA LEU A 440 4.70 3.93 -29.63
C LEU A 440 4.91 4.12 -31.13
N TRP A 441 6.09 4.60 -31.52
CA TRP A 441 6.45 4.84 -32.92
C TRP A 441 7.81 4.25 -33.24
N SER A 442 7.81 3.22 -34.10
CA SER A 442 9.02 2.64 -34.66
C SER A 442 9.41 3.43 -35.91
N PHE A 443 10.22 4.46 -35.72
CA PHE A 443 10.58 5.41 -36.80
C PHE A 443 11.69 4.90 -37.70
N PHE A 444 12.44 3.89 -37.28
CA PHE A 444 13.46 3.22 -38.06
C PHE A 444 13.37 1.70 -37.87
N SER A 445 13.38 0.96 -38.95
CA SER A 445 13.45 -0.50 -38.95
C SER A 445 14.21 -0.96 -40.22
N SER A 446 15.27 -1.75 -39.97
CA SER A 446 16.09 -2.34 -41.06
C SER A 446 15.82 -3.83 -41.17
N PRO A 447 15.88 -4.39 -42.40
CA PRO A 447 15.83 -5.85 -42.64
C PRO A 447 16.91 -6.62 -41.85
N SER A 448 18.02 -5.96 -41.53
CA SER A 448 19.11 -6.53 -40.73
C SER A 448 18.82 -6.66 -39.21
N GLY A 449 17.57 -6.38 -38.80
CA GLY A 449 17.15 -6.50 -37.40
C GLY A 449 17.45 -5.28 -36.52
N TYR A 450 17.92 -4.17 -37.10
CA TYR A 450 18.07 -2.90 -36.34
C TYR A 450 16.73 -2.17 -36.29
N LYS A 451 16.32 -1.78 -35.10
CA LYS A 451 15.05 -1.07 -34.91
C LYS A 451 15.23 0.06 -33.87
N LEU A 452 14.66 1.24 -34.17
CA LEU A 452 14.57 2.35 -33.25
C LEU A 452 13.11 2.76 -33.06
N SER A 453 12.68 2.86 -31.82
CA SER A 453 11.31 3.24 -31.48
C SER A 453 11.29 4.31 -30.40
N LEU A 454 10.34 5.22 -30.52
CA LEU A 454 9.99 6.24 -29.52
C LEU A 454 8.72 5.78 -28.81
N LYS A 455 8.71 5.83 -27.49
CA LYS A 455 7.49 5.73 -26.66
C LYS A 455 7.25 7.04 -25.93
N ALA A 456 6.01 7.46 -25.80
CA ALA A 456 5.62 8.64 -25.06
C ALA A 456 4.23 8.47 -24.45
N GLY A 457 3.96 9.17 -23.39
CA GLY A 457 2.66 9.15 -22.76
C GLY A 457 2.41 10.34 -21.84
N VAL A 458 1.14 10.69 -21.72
CA VAL A 458 0.63 11.67 -20.76
C VAL A 458 -0.70 11.19 -20.22
N GLY A 459 -0.90 11.30 -18.91
CA GLY A 459 -2.16 10.83 -18.31
C GLY A 459 -2.38 11.34 -16.90
N TRP A 460 -3.66 11.40 -16.56
CA TRP A 460 -4.15 11.66 -15.22
C TRP A 460 -4.72 10.38 -14.65
N ILE A 461 -4.36 10.10 -13.43
CA ILE A 461 -4.89 8.97 -12.65
C ILE A 461 -5.25 9.47 -11.26
N SER A 462 -6.25 8.89 -10.62
CA SER A 462 -6.69 9.35 -9.30
C SER A 462 -7.01 8.21 -8.35
N PHE A 463 -6.95 8.53 -7.05
CA PHE A 463 -7.31 7.64 -5.96
C PHE A 463 -8.37 8.30 -5.08
N MET A 464 -9.49 7.60 -4.85
CA MET A 464 -10.61 8.08 -4.05
C MET A 464 -10.32 7.94 -2.55
N PRO A 465 -10.91 8.78 -1.69
CA PRO A 465 -10.76 8.63 -0.24
C PRO A 465 -11.27 7.27 0.24
N THR A 466 -10.53 6.66 1.16
CA THR A 466 -10.95 5.42 1.83
C THR A 466 -11.94 5.71 2.95
N LEU A 467 -12.61 4.67 3.43
CA LEU A 467 -13.57 4.76 4.54
C LEU A 467 -12.93 5.38 5.80
N ASP A 468 -11.67 5.02 6.08
CA ASP A 468 -10.90 5.56 7.21
C ASP A 468 -10.60 7.06 7.07
N LYS A 469 -10.39 7.55 5.84
CA LYS A 469 -10.17 8.99 5.58
C LYS A 469 -11.44 9.82 5.68
N LEU A 470 -12.58 9.23 5.31
CA LEU A 470 -13.89 9.90 5.37
C LEU A 470 -14.48 9.87 6.78
N TYR A 471 -14.37 8.74 7.49
CA TYR A 471 -15.04 8.51 8.77
C TYR A 471 -14.04 8.28 9.90
N GLN A 472 -13.32 9.34 10.23
CA GLN A 472 -12.38 9.32 11.36
C GLN A 472 -13.10 9.05 12.69
N GLU A 473 -12.36 8.64 13.68
CA GLU A 473 -12.87 8.37 15.00
C GLU A 473 -13.21 9.67 15.75
N SER A 474 -14.27 9.64 16.57
CA SER A 474 -14.56 10.71 17.52
C SER A 474 -13.49 10.76 18.60
N VAL A 475 -13.10 11.97 18.97
CA VAL A 475 -12.13 12.24 20.05
C VAL A 475 -12.88 12.59 21.33
N TYR A 476 -12.35 12.14 22.45
CA TYR A 476 -12.85 12.46 23.78
C TYR A 476 -11.68 13.01 24.60
N ASN A 477 -11.88 14.16 25.21
CA ASN A 477 -10.91 14.79 26.11
C ASN A 477 -11.53 14.86 27.50
N ASP A 478 -10.98 14.06 28.40
CA ASP A 478 -11.44 13.99 29.79
C ASP A 478 -10.48 14.79 30.67
N LYS A 479 -11.01 15.79 31.38
CA LYS A 479 -10.30 16.56 32.40
C LYS A 479 -10.79 16.15 33.76
N VAL A 480 -9.85 15.98 34.71
CA VAL A 480 -10.20 15.69 36.08
C VAL A 480 -10.73 16.98 36.70
N SER A 481 -12.02 16.99 36.97
CA SER A 481 -12.67 18.11 37.71
C SER A 481 -12.51 17.96 39.22
N PHE A 482 -12.67 16.76 39.72
CA PHE A 482 -12.50 16.44 41.14
C PHE A 482 -11.99 15.02 41.31
N TYR A 483 -11.15 14.83 42.31
CA TYR A 483 -10.71 13.50 42.72
C TYR A 483 -10.43 13.46 44.22
N TYR A 484 -11.15 12.60 44.92
CA TYR A 484 -10.92 12.26 46.28
C TYR A 484 -10.81 10.73 46.45
N ASN A 485 -9.86 10.29 47.26
CA ASN A 485 -9.69 8.88 47.58
C ASN A 485 -9.14 8.75 49.01
N ASP A 486 -9.98 8.28 49.93
CA ASP A 486 -9.57 8.02 51.28
C ASP A 486 -8.76 6.73 51.34
N ARG A 487 -7.49 6.83 51.69
CA ARG A 487 -6.60 5.67 51.83
C ARG A 487 -6.90 4.83 53.06
N ASN A 488 -7.59 5.40 54.05
CA ASN A 488 -7.92 4.75 55.30
C ASN A 488 -9.29 4.04 55.27
N GLU A 489 -10.14 4.41 54.31
CA GLU A 489 -11.48 3.86 54.19
C GLU A 489 -11.68 3.31 52.76
N SER A 490 -11.61 1.98 52.63
CA SER A 490 -11.77 1.33 51.34
C SER A 490 -13.17 1.56 50.79
N GLY A 491 -13.26 2.09 49.59
CA GLY A 491 -14.52 2.40 48.90
C GLY A 491 -14.99 3.87 49.04
N ASN A 492 -14.37 4.66 49.92
CA ASN A 492 -14.63 6.09 50.04
C ASN A 492 -13.79 6.87 49.02
N SER A 493 -14.28 6.92 47.80
CA SER A 493 -13.64 7.64 46.71
C SER A 493 -14.69 8.28 45.77
N LEU A 494 -14.43 9.51 45.36
CA LEU A 494 -15.24 10.22 44.36
C LEU A 494 -14.32 10.80 43.30
N GLY A 495 -14.61 10.48 42.05
CA GLY A 495 -13.96 11.05 40.85
C GLY A 495 -14.97 11.70 39.95
N ILE A 496 -14.73 12.96 39.57
CA ILE A 496 -15.54 13.68 38.59
C ILE A 496 -14.67 14.02 37.39
N LEU A 497 -15.13 13.65 36.20
CA LEU A 497 -14.52 14.00 34.93
C LEU A 497 -15.41 14.94 34.15
N THR A 498 -14.84 16.02 33.62
CA THR A 498 -15.45 16.77 32.53
C THR A 498 -15.00 16.18 31.22
N THR A 499 -15.92 15.55 30.50
CA THR A 499 -15.69 15.07 29.14
C THR A 499 -16.03 16.16 28.15
N HIS A 500 -15.13 16.50 27.27
CA HIS A 500 -15.41 17.26 26.06
C HIS A 500 -15.40 16.33 24.85
N ALA A 501 -16.57 16.22 24.19
CA ALA A 501 -16.80 15.39 23.03
C ALA A 501 -17.32 16.28 21.88
N PRO A 502 -16.44 16.89 21.07
CA PRO A 502 -16.86 17.81 20.01
C PRO A 502 -17.62 17.13 18.86
N GLY A 503 -17.85 15.83 18.98
CA GLY A 503 -18.52 15.06 17.95
C GLY A 503 -17.59 14.65 16.81
N ARG A 504 -18.20 14.32 15.67
CA ARG A 504 -17.43 13.95 14.46
C ARG A 504 -17.12 15.20 13.65
N VAL A 505 -15.91 15.73 13.79
CA VAL A 505 -15.40 16.78 12.92
C VAL A 505 -14.96 16.13 11.60
N ARG A 506 -15.44 16.63 10.47
CA ARG A 506 -15.17 16.05 9.15
C ARG A 506 -14.84 17.13 8.14
N ASN A 507 -13.93 16.83 7.25
CA ASN A 507 -13.71 17.66 6.07
C ASN A 507 -14.66 17.21 4.95
N ILE A 508 -15.78 17.93 4.81
CA ILE A 508 -16.79 17.64 3.77
C ILE A 508 -16.32 18.00 2.35
N GLU A 509 -15.22 18.75 2.24
CA GLU A 509 -14.59 19.15 0.97
C GLU A 509 -13.45 18.22 0.55
N LEU A 510 -13.33 17.07 1.19
CA LEU A 510 -12.28 16.10 0.85
C LEU A 510 -12.39 15.66 -0.62
N LYS A 511 -11.27 15.72 -1.34
CA LYS A 511 -11.16 15.45 -2.79
C LYS A 511 -10.36 14.17 -3.03
N SER A 512 -10.47 13.63 -4.26
CA SER A 512 -9.57 12.59 -4.73
C SER A 512 -8.12 13.09 -4.83
N THR A 513 -7.17 12.20 -4.55
CA THR A 513 -5.77 12.43 -4.91
C THR A 513 -5.60 12.27 -6.41
N VAL A 514 -4.89 13.16 -7.07
CA VAL A 514 -4.63 13.11 -8.52
C VAL A 514 -3.14 13.04 -8.78
N ASN A 515 -2.71 12.11 -9.62
CA ASN A 515 -1.33 12.03 -10.12
C ASN A 515 -1.31 12.28 -11.64
N ARG A 516 -0.52 13.25 -12.08
CA ARG A 516 -0.25 13.55 -13.48
C ARG A 516 1.07 12.91 -13.85
N LYS A 517 1.05 12.09 -14.89
CA LYS A 517 2.23 11.37 -15.37
C LYS A 517 2.57 11.81 -16.79
N ILE A 518 3.86 12.01 -17.04
CA ILE A 518 4.44 12.27 -18.36
C ILE A 518 5.62 11.33 -18.52
N GLU A 519 5.71 10.66 -19.64
CA GLU A 519 6.80 9.74 -19.95
C GLU A 519 7.28 9.93 -21.39
N ALA A 520 8.58 9.78 -21.60
CA ALA A 520 9.20 9.69 -22.91
C ALA A 520 10.34 8.66 -22.87
N GLY A 521 10.46 7.83 -23.89
CA GLY A 521 11.48 6.80 -23.89
C GLY A 521 11.92 6.41 -25.32
N LEU A 522 13.11 5.83 -25.39
CA LEU A 522 13.72 5.29 -26.59
C LEU A 522 13.96 3.80 -26.45
N ILE A 523 13.63 3.04 -27.48
CA ILE A 523 13.92 1.61 -27.56
C ILE A 523 14.83 1.41 -28.77
N GLY A 524 16.05 0.91 -28.52
CA GLY A 524 16.99 0.51 -29.56
C GLY A 524 17.17 -1.00 -29.55
N GLU A 525 17.10 -1.62 -30.72
CA GLU A 525 17.22 -3.06 -30.86
C GLU A 525 18.17 -3.40 -32.00
N THR A 526 19.00 -4.37 -31.74
CA THR A 526 19.85 -5.05 -32.72
C THR A 526 19.66 -6.55 -32.56
N PRO A 527 20.18 -7.41 -33.43
CA PRO A 527 20.07 -8.86 -33.27
C PRO A 527 20.62 -9.43 -31.95
N THR A 528 21.56 -8.71 -31.33
CA THR A 528 22.25 -9.19 -30.10
C THR A 528 22.12 -8.27 -28.90
N PHE A 529 21.59 -7.06 -29.07
CA PHE A 529 21.51 -6.05 -27.99
C PHE A 529 20.18 -5.31 -28.04
N ARG A 530 19.60 -5.08 -26.88
CA ARG A 530 18.41 -4.24 -26.71
C ARG A 530 18.64 -3.23 -25.59
N LEU A 531 18.26 -1.99 -25.86
CA LEU A 531 18.23 -0.90 -24.89
C LEU A 531 16.82 -0.33 -24.80
N ASP A 532 16.27 -0.24 -23.60
CA ASP A 532 15.04 0.49 -23.30
C ASP A 532 15.36 1.56 -22.26
N MET A 533 15.14 2.82 -22.59
CA MET A 533 15.35 3.95 -21.69
C MET A 533 14.08 4.79 -21.60
N THR A 534 13.64 5.09 -20.39
CA THR A 534 12.44 5.88 -20.15
C THR A 534 12.70 6.96 -19.12
N ALA A 535 12.50 8.21 -19.50
CA ALA A 535 12.42 9.35 -18.59
C ALA A 535 10.96 9.58 -18.19
N PHE A 536 10.72 9.94 -16.94
CA PHE A 536 9.38 10.17 -16.43
C PHE A 536 9.31 11.33 -15.45
N LEU A 537 8.14 11.97 -15.39
CA LEU A 537 7.75 12.98 -14.43
C LEU A 537 6.35 12.62 -13.90
N GLU A 538 6.22 12.55 -12.59
CA GLU A 538 4.95 12.32 -11.91
C GLU A 538 4.71 13.45 -10.90
N LYS A 539 3.53 14.08 -10.94
CA LYS A 539 3.13 15.13 -10.02
C LYS A 539 1.80 14.77 -9.38
N GLN A 540 1.86 14.39 -8.12
CA GLN A 540 0.71 14.10 -7.29
C GLN A 540 0.28 15.34 -6.51
N THR A 541 -1.01 15.63 -6.57
CA THR A 541 -1.66 16.72 -5.84
C THR A 541 -2.85 16.18 -5.06
N ASN A 542 -3.33 16.95 -4.08
CA ASN A 542 -4.44 16.57 -3.22
C ASN A 542 -4.22 15.22 -2.49
N GLY A 543 -2.97 14.86 -2.19
CA GLY A 543 -2.66 13.68 -1.40
C GLY A 543 -3.24 13.80 0.00
N PHE A 544 -3.65 12.65 0.56
CA PHE A 544 -4.25 12.61 1.89
C PHE A 544 -3.20 12.82 2.98
N SER A 545 -3.52 13.69 3.92
CA SER A 545 -2.78 13.96 5.13
C SER A 545 -3.73 14.13 6.31
N SER A 546 -3.21 14.36 7.48
CA SER A 546 -3.98 14.73 8.67
C SER A 546 -3.57 16.12 9.14
N SER A 547 -4.53 16.90 9.55
CA SER A 547 -4.38 18.15 10.29
C SER A 547 -5.20 18.07 11.57
N GLU A 548 -4.84 18.82 12.58
CA GLU A 548 -5.59 18.86 13.83
C GLU A 548 -6.36 20.18 13.93
N GLN A 549 -7.64 20.09 14.30
CA GLN A 549 -8.44 21.22 14.74
C GLN A 549 -8.46 21.23 16.26
N TYR A 550 -8.13 22.36 16.87
CA TYR A 550 -8.13 22.54 18.32
C TYR A 550 -9.44 23.25 18.72
N ILE A 551 -10.28 22.52 19.42
CA ILE A 551 -11.59 23.03 19.88
C ILE A 551 -11.48 23.37 21.36
N PRO A 552 -11.57 24.67 21.73
CA PRO A 552 -11.47 25.09 23.11
C PRO A 552 -12.74 24.67 23.88
N PHE A 553 -12.57 24.42 25.15
CA PHE A 553 -13.66 24.22 26.09
C PHE A 553 -13.24 24.64 27.51
N SER A 554 -14.19 24.92 28.35
CA SER A 554 -13.97 25.17 29.76
C SER A 554 -14.38 23.98 30.60
N TYR A 555 -13.74 23.82 31.74
CA TYR A 555 -14.10 22.83 32.75
C TYR A 555 -13.87 23.38 34.14
N ARG A 556 -14.58 22.82 35.11
CA ARG A 556 -14.42 23.18 36.52
C ARG A 556 -13.34 22.32 37.17
N GLU A 557 -12.40 22.94 37.86
CA GLU A 557 -11.44 22.25 38.71
C GLU A 557 -11.75 22.61 40.16
N TYR A 558 -12.27 21.63 40.90
CA TYR A 558 -12.63 21.80 42.29
C TYR A 558 -11.37 21.80 43.20
N ASP A 559 -11.44 22.51 44.32
CA ASP A 559 -10.35 22.57 45.27
C ASP A 559 -10.00 21.18 45.81
N TYR A 560 -8.70 20.96 46.03
CA TYR A 560 -8.20 19.68 46.52
C TYR A 560 -8.55 19.53 48.01
N LEU A 561 -9.12 18.39 48.39
CA LEU A 561 -9.40 18.02 49.76
C LEU A 561 -8.24 17.21 50.32
N SER A 562 -7.51 17.80 51.29
CA SER A 562 -6.32 17.20 51.90
C SER A 562 -6.62 16.35 53.14
N THR A 563 -7.83 16.48 53.74
CA THR A 563 -8.23 15.76 54.92
C THR A 563 -8.79 14.36 54.56
N THR A 564 -8.54 13.39 55.44
CA THR A 564 -9.12 12.05 55.36
C THR A 564 -10.48 12.01 56.06
N GLN A 565 -11.26 10.94 55.84
CA GLN A 565 -12.59 10.73 56.45
C GLN A 565 -13.65 11.77 56.03
N LEU A 566 -13.47 12.39 54.85
CA LEU A 566 -14.52 13.18 54.22
C LEU A 566 -15.39 12.29 53.35
N HIS A 567 -16.66 12.60 53.23
CA HIS A 567 -17.60 11.90 52.35
C HIS A 567 -18.10 12.89 51.31
N PRO A 568 -17.30 13.11 50.22
CA PRO A 568 -17.74 13.99 49.15
C PRO A 568 -18.86 13.34 48.35
N GLU A 569 -19.88 14.12 47.99
CA GLU A 569 -20.99 13.72 47.13
C GLU A 569 -21.06 14.60 45.91
N TYR A 570 -21.42 14.02 44.77
CA TYR A 570 -21.74 14.77 43.55
C TYR A 570 -23.25 14.82 43.37
N ARG A 571 -23.82 15.98 43.54
CA ARG A 571 -25.27 16.16 43.45
C ARG A 571 -25.58 17.53 42.84
N ASP A 572 -26.62 17.58 41.98
CA ASP A 572 -27.04 18.81 41.31
C ASP A 572 -25.95 19.53 40.52
N GLY A 573 -25.00 18.73 39.89
CA GLY A 573 -23.87 19.28 39.14
C GLY A 573 -22.82 19.98 40.00
N GLN A 574 -22.68 19.67 41.28
CA GLN A 574 -21.76 20.28 42.24
C GLN A 574 -21.19 19.21 43.18
N VAL A 575 -19.95 19.38 43.60
CA VAL A 575 -19.34 18.56 44.66
C VAL A 575 -19.64 19.19 46.02
N TRP A 576 -20.10 18.36 46.94
CA TRP A 576 -20.48 18.74 48.32
C TRP A 576 -19.69 17.94 49.35
N VAL A 577 -19.33 18.55 50.44
CA VAL A 577 -18.69 17.93 51.62
C VAL A 577 -19.35 18.46 52.88
N ASN A 578 -19.89 17.60 53.73
CA ASN A 578 -20.58 17.97 54.96
C ASN A 578 -21.69 19.02 54.78
N GLY A 579 -22.35 19.02 53.60
CA GLY A 579 -23.42 19.97 53.28
C GLY A 579 -22.94 21.31 52.72
N GLU A 580 -21.66 21.53 52.58
CA GLU A 580 -21.07 22.71 51.94
C GLU A 580 -20.57 22.41 50.55
N ALA A 581 -20.79 23.35 49.62
CA ALA A 581 -20.31 23.21 48.24
C ALA A 581 -18.78 23.39 48.18
N VAL A 582 -18.08 22.49 47.55
CA VAL A 582 -16.63 22.60 47.31
C VAL A 582 -16.38 23.73 46.30
N PRO A 583 -15.54 24.72 46.63
CA PRO A 583 -15.17 25.75 45.65
C PRO A 583 -14.47 25.18 44.42
N PHE A 584 -14.57 25.85 43.27
CA PHE A 584 -13.91 25.49 42.05
C PHE A 584 -13.41 26.72 41.27
N GLN A 585 -12.43 26.47 40.37
CA GLN A 585 -11.96 27.43 39.40
C GLN A 585 -12.37 26.97 38.00
N GLU A 586 -12.78 27.89 37.16
CA GLU A 586 -13.01 27.59 35.75
C GLU A 586 -11.67 27.64 35.01
N LYS A 587 -11.34 26.54 34.32
CA LYS A 587 -10.13 26.40 33.51
C LYS A 587 -10.47 26.12 32.04
N TYR A 588 -9.55 26.49 31.18
CA TYR A 588 -9.69 26.29 29.74
C TYR A 588 -8.73 25.20 29.27
N SER A 589 -9.15 24.45 28.26
CA SER A 589 -8.35 23.42 27.60
C SER A 589 -8.74 23.30 26.13
N TYR A 590 -8.01 22.51 25.36
CA TYR A 590 -8.29 22.27 23.96
C TYR A 590 -8.43 20.78 23.69
N THR A 591 -9.35 20.41 22.80
CA THR A 591 -9.45 19.06 22.26
C THR A 591 -8.88 19.05 20.85
N PRO A 592 -7.70 18.42 20.62
CA PRO A 592 -7.16 18.22 19.28
C PRO A 592 -7.97 17.14 18.54
N VAL A 593 -8.62 17.52 17.46
CA VAL A 593 -9.42 16.60 16.64
C VAL A 593 -8.73 16.41 15.28
N PRO A 594 -8.26 15.19 14.96
CA PRO A 594 -7.64 14.92 13.68
C PRO A 594 -8.68 14.98 12.56
N VAL A 595 -8.32 15.65 11.47
CA VAL A 595 -9.18 15.81 10.28
C VAL A 595 -8.36 15.44 9.03
N SER A 596 -8.93 14.61 8.16
CA SER A 596 -8.32 14.32 6.87
C SER A 596 -8.35 15.54 5.95
N VAL A 597 -7.20 15.84 5.33
CA VAL A 597 -7.02 16.98 4.43
C VAL A 597 -6.27 16.58 3.16
N ASN A 598 -6.40 17.38 2.10
CA ASN A 598 -5.75 17.16 0.79
C ASN A 598 -4.50 18.03 0.61
N THR A 599 -3.58 17.99 1.54
CA THR A 599 -2.44 18.92 1.61
C THR A 599 -1.09 18.30 1.23
N LEU A 600 -1.08 17.00 0.90
CA LEU A 600 0.12 16.30 0.49
C LEU A 600 0.37 16.50 -1.00
N HIS A 601 1.56 16.97 -1.35
CA HIS A 601 2.07 17.13 -2.71
C HIS A 601 3.31 16.26 -2.88
N ARG A 602 3.38 15.53 -4.00
CA ARG A 602 4.51 14.66 -4.27
C ARG A 602 4.94 14.79 -5.72
N GLU A 603 6.23 14.96 -5.94
CA GLU A 603 6.83 15.01 -7.27
C GLU A 603 7.89 13.91 -7.36
N LYS A 604 7.86 13.18 -8.48
CA LYS A 604 8.86 12.16 -8.80
C LYS A 604 9.35 12.44 -10.20
N HIS A 605 10.66 12.39 -10.40
CA HIS A 605 11.26 12.37 -11.72
C HIS A 605 12.44 11.43 -11.73
N GLY A 606 12.64 10.81 -12.88
CA GLY A 606 13.72 9.84 -12.99
C GLY A 606 13.90 9.34 -14.40
N VAL A 607 14.90 8.48 -14.53
CA VAL A 607 15.24 7.77 -15.76
C VAL A 607 15.43 6.29 -15.42
N GLU A 608 14.70 5.42 -16.10
CA GLU A 608 14.82 3.97 -16.04
C GLU A 608 15.58 3.49 -17.27
N ILE A 609 16.47 2.52 -17.09
CA ILE A 609 17.27 1.92 -18.16
C ILE A 609 17.22 0.40 -18.00
N VAL A 610 17.00 -0.30 -19.12
CA VAL A 610 17.18 -1.75 -19.24
C VAL A 610 18.03 -2.01 -20.47
N ALA A 611 19.18 -2.63 -20.31
CA ALA A 611 20.08 -3.02 -21.38
C ALA A 611 20.31 -4.53 -21.34
N ASP A 612 19.88 -5.23 -22.39
CA ASP A 612 20.13 -6.66 -22.58
C ASP A 612 21.24 -6.83 -23.64
N PHE A 613 22.38 -7.35 -23.19
CA PHE A 613 23.56 -7.58 -24.03
C PHE A 613 23.53 -8.95 -24.72
N GLY A 614 22.41 -9.68 -24.60
CA GLY A 614 22.28 -11.02 -25.15
C GLY A 614 23.18 -12.05 -24.47
N THR A 615 23.42 -13.17 -25.14
CA THR A 615 24.20 -14.29 -24.61
C THR A 615 25.58 -14.32 -25.22
N PHE A 616 26.61 -14.26 -24.38
CA PHE A 616 27.98 -14.53 -24.79
C PHE A 616 28.19 -16.05 -24.89
N ALA A 617 28.20 -16.56 -26.11
CA ALA A 617 28.12 -17.98 -26.42
C ALA A 617 29.24 -18.82 -25.76
N PRO A 618 30.52 -18.39 -25.71
CA PRO A 618 31.59 -19.19 -25.08
C PRO A 618 31.34 -19.48 -23.60
N LEU A 619 30.79 -18.52 -22.85
CA LEU A 619 30.48 -18.68 -21.44
C LEU A 619 29.03 -19.11 -21.20
N ARG A 620 28.22 -19.20 -22.24
CA ARG A 620 26.77 -19.46 -22.13
C ARG A 620 26.07 -18.52 -21.13
N THR A 621 26.57 -17.29 -21.04
CA THR A 621 26.17 -16.30 -20.04
C THR A 621 25.56 -15.09 -20.72
N SER A 622 24.36 -14.72 -20.31
CA SER A 622 23.72 -13.47 -20.70
C SER A 622 23.98 -12.41 -19.64
N LEU A 623 24.17 -11.17 -20.07
CA LEU A 623 24.28 -10.01 -19.20
C LEU A 623 23.08 -9.09 -19.43
N ILE A 624 22.35 -8.81 -18.36
CA ILE A 624 21.30 -7.79 -18.35
C ILE A 624 21.68 -6.75 -17.30
N VAL A 625 21.63 -5.49 -17.69
CA VAL A 625 21.88 -4.36 -16.81
C VAL A 625 20.60 -3.55 -16.75
N ASP A 626 20.07 -3.36 -15.56
CA ASP A 626 18.94 -2.48 -15.33
C ASP A 626 19.24 -1.47 -14.24
N GLY A 627 18.66 -0.30 -14.32
CA GLY A 627 18.93 0.75 -13.35
C GLY A 627 17.88 1.85 -13.36
N ILE A 628 17.94 2.66 -12.32
CA ILE A 628 17.11 3.84 -12.14
C ILE A 628 17.92 4.99 -11.52
N TRP A 629 17.74 6.20 -12.06
CA TRP A 629 17.90 7.42 -11.31
C TRP A 629 16.52 7.92 -10.92
N LEU A 630 16.29 8.17 -9.62
CA LEU A 630 15.00 8.57 -9.08
C LEU A 630 15.19 9.69 -8.06
N CYS A 631 14.46 10.77 -8.23
CA CYS A 631 14.32 11.84 -7.26
C CYS A 631 12.86 11.97 -6.85
N VAL A 632 12.62 11.96 -5.55
CA VAL A 632 11.30 12.13 -4.93
C VAL A 632 11.32 13.33 -4.01
N ARG A 633 10.41 14.24 -4.23
CA ARG A 633 10.13 15.38 -3.38
C ARG A 633 8.72 15.28 -2.84
N GLU A 634 8.57 15.38 -1.53
CA GLU A 634 7.27 15.36 -0.88
C GLU A 634 7.14 16.58 0.02
N LYS A 635 6.03 17.30 -0.13
CA LYS A 635 5.70 18.49 0.65
C LYS A 635 4.30 18.33 1.25
N ASN A 636 4.19 18.59 2.53
CA ASN A 636 2.90 18.67 3.22
C ASN A 636 2.65 20.14 3.62
N THR A 637 1.50 20.67 3.21
CA THR A 637 1.08 22.05 3.51
C THR A 637 -0.01 22.10 4.59
N ALA A 638 -0.30 20.97 5.26
CA ALA A 638 -1.22 20.93 6.38
C ALA A 638 -0.70 21.82 7.51
N LEU A 639 -1.58 22.55 8.14
CA LEU A 639 -1.27 23.21 9.39
C LEU A 639 -1.10 22.17 10.49
N ASN A 640 -0.08 22.37 11.33
CA ASN A 640 0.17 21.58 12.50
C ASN A 640 0.00 22.44 13.74
N GLY A 641 -0.94 22.10 14.60
CA GLY A 641 -1.15 22.77 15.87
C GLY A 641 -0.11 22.31 16.89
N ILE A 642 0.47 23.27 17.59
CA ILE A 642 1.28 23.04 18.80
C ILE A 642 0.61 23.79 19.94
N TRP A 643 0.14 23.04 20.89
CA TRP A 643 -0.36 23.56 22.15
C TRP A 643 0.76 23.50 23.18
N PRO A 644 1.32 24.63 23.62
CA PRO A 644 2.39 24.63 24.59
C PRO A 644 1.88 24.26 25.96
N ILE A 645 2.62 23.39 26.63
CA ILE A 645 2.36 22.98 28.02
C ILE A 645 3.67 23.14 28.79
N GLN A 646 3.65 23.83 29.88
CA GLN A 646 4.81 23.95 30.74
C GLN A 646 4.98 22.67 31.55
N TYR A 647 6.12 21.99 31.41
CA TYR A 647 6.35 20.68 32.01
C TYR A 647 6.56 20.74 33.55
N THR A 648 7.03 21.86 34.06
CA THR A 648 7.38 22.02 35.48
C THR A 648 6.15 22.04 36.40
N ASP A 649 5.11 22.74 36.01
CA ASP A 649 3.86 22.91 36.76
C ASP A 649 2.61 22.47 36.02
N LYS A 650 2.78 21.95 34.81
CA LYS A 650 1.71 21.53 33.87
C LYS A 650 0.74 22.65 33.49
N THR A 651 1.19 23.89 33.54
CA THR A 651 0.39 25.03 33.11
C THR A 651 0.08 24.89 31.61
N GLU A 652 -1.18 24.87 31.29
CA GLU A 652 -1.69 24.86 29.92
C GLU A 652 -1.84 26.30 29.45
N TYR A 653 -1.18 26.66 28.35
CA TYR A 653 -1.31 28.02 27.82
C TYR A 653 -2.66 28.21 27.10
N PRO A 654 -3.29 29.42 27.19
CA PRO A 654 -4.61 29.67 26.66
C PRO A 654 -4.61 29.92 25.13
N TYR A 655 -3.68 29.32 24.42
CA TYR A 655 -3.54 29.47 22.97
C TYR A 655 -2.82 28.26 22.33
N VAL A 656 -3.07 28.07 21.02
CA VAL A 656 -2.45 27.07 20.17
C VAL A 656 -1.82 27.77 18.97
N GLY A 657 -0.56 27.47 18.66
CA GLY A 657 0.12 27.97 17.45
C GLY A 657 -0.03 26.99 16.29
N PHE A 658 -0.28 27.50 15.08
CA PHE A 658 -0.41 26.69 13.86
C PHE A 658 0.72 26.96 12.89
N TYR A 659 1.41 25.93 12.48
CA TYR A 659 2.58 25.93 11.62
C TYR A 659 2.25 25.21 10.30
N ASP A 660 2.85 25.61 9.17
CA ASP A 660 2.65 24.97 7.87
C ASP A 660 3.48 23.70 7.70
N LYS A 661 3.50 22.85 8.69
CA LYS A 661 4.28 21.63 8.73
C LYS A 661 3.61 20.54 9.55
N GLN A 662 3.91 19.31 9.27
CA GLN A 662 3.47 18.17 10.06
C GLN A 662 4.55 17.73 11.04
N GLY A 663 4.24 17.73 12.34
CA GLY A 663 5.06 17.07 13.36
C GLY A 663 6.41 17.73 13.68
N GLY A 664 6.52 19.05 13.66
CA GLY A 664 7.76 19.79 13.96
C GLY A 664 8.37 20.44 12.72
N PRO A 665 9.53 21.14 12.81
CA PRO A 665 10.16 21.77 11.66
C PRO A 665 10.53 20.78 10.56
N GLY A 666 9.93 20.91 9.40
CA GLY A 666 10.15 20.06 8.22
C GLY A 666 8.85 19.70 7.53
N ASN A 667 8.50 20.44 6.50
CA ASN A 667 7.31 20.18 5.70
C ASN A 667 7.63 19.63 4.31
N GLU A 668 8.91 19.50 3.97
CA GLU A 668 9.38 18.96 2.71
C GLU A 668 10.50 17.95 2.92
N ASN A 669 10.38 16.78 2.28
CA ASN A 669 11.42 15.78 2.22
C ASN A 669 11.87 15.60 0.77
N ARG A 670 13.17 15.50 0.56
CA ARG A 670 13.78 15.17 -0.74
C ARG A 670 14.63 13.93 -0.59
N SER A 671 14.41 12.97 -1.46
CA SER A 671 15.23 11.77 -1.53
C SER A 671 15.63 11.52 -2.99
N GLU A 672 16.86 11.04 -3.17
CA GLU A 672 17.44 10.77 -4.48
C GLU A 672 18.20 9.46 -4.42
N MET A 673 18.07 8.65 -5.44
CA MET A 673 18.73 7.36 -5.54
C MET A 673 19.18 7.08 -6.97
N ILE A 674 20.40 6.54 -7.11
CA ILE A 674 20.87 5.91 -8.34
C ILE A 674 21.22 4.48 -7.99
N SER A 675 20.56 3.52 -8.63
CA SER A 675 20.83 2.10 -8.46
C SER A 675 20.91 1.37 -9.79
N THR A 676 21.75 0.34 -9.84
CA THR A 676 21.89 -0.56 -10.99
C THR A 676 22.01 -2.01 -10.51
N ASN A 677 21.43 -2.91 -11.29
CA ASN A 677 21.59 -4.36 -11.13
C ASN A 677 22.27 -4.92 -12.36
N PHE A 678 23.38 -5.64 -12.14
CA PHE A 678 24.08 -6.42 -13.16
C PHE A 678 23.71 -7.87 -12.95
N ARG A 679 22.95 -8.47 -13.89
CA ARG A 679 22.50 -9.86 -13.81
C ARG A 679 23.24 -10.70 -14.82
N PHE A 680 24.06 -11.63 -14.32
CA PHE A 680 24.77 -12.64 -15.11
C PHE A 680 24.00 -13.94 -15.02
N ILE A 681 23.52 -14.43 -16.15
CA ILE A 681 22.67 -15.62 -16.26
C ILE A 681 23.40 -16.66 -17.07
N THR A 682 23.98 -17.65 -16.41
CA THR A 682 24.70 -18.75 -17.04
C THR A 682 23.78 -19.96 -17.17
N ARG A 683 23.65 -20.50 -18.36
CA ARG A 683 22.80 -21.65 -18.68
C ARG A 683 23.62 -22.78 -19.24
N ILE A 684 23.56 -23.95 -18.64
CA ILE A 684 24.23 -25.17 -19.12
C ILE A 684 23.16 -26.25 -19.33
N PRO A 685 22.46 -26.25 -20.49
CA PRO A 685 21.33 -27.15 -20.75
C PRO A 685 21.71 -28.63 -20.64
N ARG A 686 22.93 -28.99 -21.07
CA ARG A 686 23.42 -30.38 -21.04
C ARG A 686 23.31 -31.04 -19.66
N ILE A 687 23.48 -30.25 -18.60
CA ILE A 687 23.38 -30.74 -17.22
C ILE A 687 22.16 -30.16 -16.49
N GLY A 688 21.29 -29.44 -17.16
CA GLY A 688 20.10 -28.85 -16.55
C GLY A 688 20.40 -27.79 -15.49
N LEU A 689 21.46 -26.99 -15.66
CA LEU A 689 21.91 -26.01 -14.67
C LEU A 689 21.66 -24.57 -15.14
N VAL A 690 21.05 -23.77 -14.27
CA VAL A 690 20.94 -22.32 -14.44
C VAL A 690 21.48 -21.63 -13.19
N THR A 691 22.41 -20.70 -13.39
CA THR A 691 22.97 -19.87 -12.32
C THR A 691 22.70 -18.41 -12.65
N THR A 692 22.15 -17.69 -11.69
CA THR A 692 21.95 -16.25 -11.74
C THR A 692 22.77 -15.59 -10.65
N LEU A 693 23.72 -14.77 -11.04
CA LEU A 693 24.47 -13.88 -10.15
C LEU A 693 23.97 -12.46 -10.38
N THR A 694 23.47 -11.81 -9.33
CA THR A 694 23.05 -10.40 -9.38
C THR A 694 23.98 -9.57 -8.51
N TRP A 695 24.68 -8.63 -9.13
CA TRP A 695 25.42 -7.59 -8.45
C TRP A 695 24.58 -6.33 -8.45
N GLN A 696 24.05 -5.99 -7.29
CA GLN A 696 23.28 -4.79 -7.06
C GLN A 696 24.18 -3.69 -6.53
N MET A 697 24.11 -2.49 -7.14
CA MET A 697 24.86 -1.32 -6.74
C MET A 697 23.92 -0.14 -6.48
N ILE A 698 24.15 0.54 -5.37
CA ILE A 698 23.57 1.83 -5.06
C ILE A 698 24.70 2.84 -5.13
N TRP A 699 24.68 3.66 -6.20
CA TRP A 699 25.73 4.64 -6.49
C TRP A 699 25.57 5.92 -5.72
N LEU A 700 24.29 6.32 -5.54
CA LEU A 700 23.88 7.49 -4.80
C LEU A 700 22.64 7.16 -3.98
N TYR A 701 22.68 7.51 -2.73
CA TYR A 701 21.48 7.60 -1.87
C TYR A 701 21.62 8.87 -1.04
N ARG A 702 20.69 9.80 -1.25
CA ARG A 702 20.66 11.08 -0.55
C ARG A 702 19.27 11.33 0.02
N TYR A 703 19.22 11.81 1.23
CA TYR A 703 17.98 12.22 1.90
C TYR A 703 18.18 13.56 2.62
N ARG A 704 17.19 14.44 2.55
CA ARG A 704 17.20 15.75 3.21
C ARG A 704 15.80 16.18 3.59
N THR A 705 15.65 16.78 4.78
CA THR A 705 14.43 17.47 5.24
C THR A 705 14.61 18.98 5.12
N LEU A 706 13.57 19.67 4.70
CA LEU A 706 13.53 21.12 4.54
C LEU A 706 12.25 21.69 5.15
N TYR A 707 12.30 22.92 5.57
CA TYR A 707 11.13 23.69 5.95
C TYR A 707 10.88 24.79 4.88
N ASN A 708 9.72 24.75 4.21
CA ASN A 708 9.40 25.65 3.09
C ASN A 708 10.56 25.85 2.08
N GLY A 709 11.32 24.79 1.82
CA GLY A 709 12.48 24.85 0.93
C GLY A 709 13.76 25.36 1.56
N SER A 710 13.73 25.81 2.82
CA SER A 710 14.87 26.29 3.61
C SER A 710 15.22 25.31 4.77
N THR A 711 16.29 25.61 5.48
CA THR A 711 16.68 24.89 6.72
C THR A 711 16.17 25.64 7.94
N GLY A 712 14.85 25.71 8.14
CA GLY A 712 14.24 26.48 9.24
C GLY A 712 14.52 25.85 10.63
N GLU A 713 15.49 26.39 11.34
CA GLU A 713 15.85 25.94 12.70
C GLU A 713 14.89 26.49 13.77
N ASN A 714 14.56 27.77 13.63
CA ASN A 714 13.64 28.51 14.53
C ASN A 714 12.42 28.93 13.71
N VAL A 715 11.24 28.48 14.15
CA VAL A 715 10.01 28.69 13.40
C VAL A 715 8.91 29.22 14.31
N TRP A 716 8.34 30.38 13.95
CA TRP A 716 7.11 30.89 14.54
C TRP A 716 5.88 30.36 13.83
N PRO A 717 4.71 30.27 14.50
CA PRO A 717 3.47 29.89 13.84
C PRO A 717 3.07 30.94 12.78
N LEU A 718 2.26 30.48 11.80
CA LEU A 718 1.60 31.38 10.84
C LEU A 718 0.30 31.94 11.41
N TYR A 719 -0.35 31.15 12.25
CA TYR A 719 -1.62 31.49 12.90
C TYR A 719 -1.61 31.01 14.34
N TRP A 720 -2.52 31.53 15.12
CA TRP A 720 -2.76 31.10 16.48
C TRP A 720 -4.28 31.09 16.79
N CYS A 721 -4.68 30.33 17.77
CA CYS A 721 -6.07 30.23 18.22
C CYS A 721 -6.09 30.44 19.75
N GLY A 722 -6.87 31.38 20.22
CA GLY A 722 -7.15 31.61 21.64
C GLY A 722 -8.32 30.76 22.14
N THR A 723 -8.77 31.10 23.36
CA THR A 723 -9.94 30.45 24.01
C THR A 723 -11.26 30.78 23.31
N ASP A 724 -11.29 31.73 22.37
CA ASP A 724 -12.41 32.05 21.50
C ASP A 724 -12.64 31.03 20.38
N GLY A 725 -11.67 30.13 20.13
CA GLY A 725 -11.73 29.14 19.05
C GLY A 725 -11.52 29.72 17.64
N ILE A 726 -11.15 31.01 17.55
CA ILE A 726 -10.93 31.69 16.26
C ILE A 726 -9.46 31.62 15.89
N ILE A 727 -9.17 31.33 14.60
CA ILE A 727 -7.83 31.32 14.06
C ILE A 727 -7.43 32.74 13.63
N HIS A 728 -6.43 33.31 14.27
CA HIS A 728 -5.88 34.61 14.01
C HIS A 728 -4.52 34.52 13.31
N PRO A 729 -4.19 35.45 12.38
CA PRO A 729 -2.81 35.55 11.85
C PRO A 729 -1.83 35.83 12.99
N PHE A 730 -0.65 35.21 12.96
CA PHE A 730 0.43 35.49 13.89
C PHE A 730 1.30 36.63 13.35
N THR A 731 1.40 37.73 14.07
CA THR A 731 2.03 38.99 13.62
C THR A 731 3.42 39.19 14.24
N GLU A 732 4.19 40.18 13.74
CA GLU A 732 5.49 40.52 14.28
C GLU A 732 5.38 41.00 15.74
N ALA A 733 4.31 41.72 16.11
CA ALA A 733 4.07 42.15 17.49
C ALA A 733 3.99 40.99 18.47
N GLN A 734 3.41 39.87 18.06
CA GLN A 734 3.31 38.66 18.91
C GLN A 734 4.64 37.92 19.04
N LYS A 735 5.56 38.07 18.07
CA LYS A 735 6.91 37.51 18.19
C LYS A 735 7.74 38.21 19.26
N GLU A 736 7.47 39.49 19.47
CA GLU A 736 8.14 40.33 20.50
C GLU A 736 7.48 40.22 21.88
N ASP A 737 6.27 39.72 21.96
CA ASP A 737 5.53 39.53 23.20
C ASP A 737 6.00 38.27 23.96
N PRO A 738 6.57 38.39 25.15
CA PRO A 738 7.00 37.25 25.96
C PRO A 738 5.90 36.23 26.26
N ALA A 739 4.64 36.65 26.27
CA ALA A 739 3.51 35.75 26.48
C ALA A 739 3.41 34.66 25.38
N PHE A 740 3.85 34.92 24.15
CA PHE A 740 3.87 33.97 23.06
C PHE A 740 5.22 33.28 22.83
N ALA A 741 6.23 33.55 23.65
CA ALA A 741 7.54 32.88 23.54
C ALA A 741 7.46 31.33 23.51
N PRO A 742 6.55 30.70 24.26
CA PRO A 742 6.36 29.25 24.19
C PRO A 742 5.95 28.70 22.83
N LEU A 743 5.52 29.55 21.91
CA LEU A 743 5.21 29.16 20.51
C LEU A 743 6.44 29.17 19.60
N LEU A 744 7.62 29.63 20.03
CA LEU A 744 8.81 29.49 19.26
C LEU A 744 9.23 28.01 19.15
N SER A 745 9.03 27.42 18.01
CA SER A 745 9.47 26.04 17.74
C SER A 745 10.94 26.03 17.34
N THR A 746 11.78 25.41 18.15
CA THR A 746 13.21 25.27 17.88
C THR A 746 13.51 23.83 17.48
N THR A 747 14.41 23.63 16.51
CA THR A 747 14.83 22.31 16.08
C THR A 747 16.35 22.27 15.94
N ALA A 748 16.93 21.16 16.36
CA ALA A 748 18.37 20.97 16.18
C ALA A 748 18.75 21.08 14.69
N PRO A 749 19.77 21.89 14.32
CA PRO A 749 20.17 22.14 12.94
C PRO A 749 20.49 20.86 12.15
N GLU A 750 20.97 19.84 12.85
CA GLU A 750 21.34 18.56 12.26
C GLU A 750 20.17 17.87 11.56
N ARG A 751 18.94 18.11 11.99
CA ARG A 751 17.74 17.54 11.37
C ARG A 751 17.65 17.92 9.87
N PHE A 752 18.16 19.06 9.49
CA PHE A 752 18.14 19.58 8.13
C PHE A 752 19.38 19.23 7.31
N LEU A 753 20.38 18.56 7.92
CA LEU A 753 21.56 18.12 7.21
C LEU A 753 21.22 17.08 6.14
N SER A 754 21.91 17.15 5.02
CA SER A 754 21.77 16.14 3.97
C SER A 754 22.52 14.88 4.35
N ASN A 755 21.83 13.76 4.38
CA ASN A 755 22.44 12.45 4.47
C ASN A 755 22.77 11.96 3.07
N SER A 756 24.05 11.87 2.75
CA SER A 756 24.52 11.33 1.47
C SER A 756 25.48 10.17 1.75
N TYR A 757 25.17 9.01 1.20
CA TYR A 757 25.93 7.79 1.46
C TYR A 757 26.85 7.47 0.28
N LYS A 758 28.07 7.04 0.59
CA LYS A 758 29.04 6.54 -0.40
C LYS A 758 28.47 5.31 -1.11
N PRO A 759 28.87 5.02 -2.35
CA PRO A 759 28.43 3.82 -3.05
C PRO A 759 28.60 2.55 -2.24
N TYR A 760 27.62 1.66 -2.35
CA TYR A 760 27.66 0.34 -1.72
C TYR A 760 26.87 -0.66 -2.56
N GLY A 761 27.19 -1.92 -2.42
CA GLY A 761 26.57 -2.97 -3.22
C GLY A 761 26.29 -4.23 -2.43
N MET A 762 25.66 -5.18 -3.11
CA MET A 762 25.26 -6.47 -2.57
C MET A 762 25.35 -7.52 -3.68
N LEU A 763 25.74 -8.75 -3.31
CA LEU A 763 25.82 -9.88 -4.21
C LEU A 763 24.76 -10.92 -3.85
N ASN A 764 23.94 -11.29 -4.84
CA ASN A 764 22.90 -12.30 -4.71
C ASN A 764 23.15 -13.41 -5.72
N ILE A 765 22.95 -14.67 -5.32
CA ILE A 765 23.13 -15.82 -6.19
C ILE A 765 21.92 -16.77 -6.10
N ARG A 766 21.53 -17.34 -7.23
CA ARG A 766 20.61 -18.46 -7.32
C ARG A 766 21.20 -19.51 -8.26
N VAL A 767 21.16 -20.75 -7.82
CA VAL A 767 21.59 -21.92 -8.61
C VAL A 767 20.41 -22.87 -8.68
N SER A 768 19.91 -23.13 -9.88
CA SER A 768 18.78 -24.02 -10.11
C SER A 768 19.25 -25.21 -10.94
N LYS A 769 18.95 -26.41 -10.49
CA LYS A 769 19.33 -27.67 -11.12
C LYS A 769 18.06 -28.46 -11.43
N ALA A 770 17.80 -28.72 -12.71
CA ALA A 770 16.76 -29.61 -13.17
C ALA A 770 17.29 -31.06 -13.20
N PHE A 771 16.50 -31.99 -12.69
CA PHE A 771 16.69 -33.44 -12.75
C PHE A 771 15.57 -34.01 -13.62
N GLY A 772 15.88 -34.21 -14.90
CA GLY A 772 14.88 -34.54 -15.89
C GLY A 772 13.85 -33.41 -16.08
N GLU A 773 12.64 -33.82 -16.43
CA GLU A 773 11.54 -32.89 -16.72
C GLU A 773 10.64 -32.60 -15.51
N HIS A 774 10.80 -33.34 -14.42
CA HIS A 774 9.86 -33.37 -13.32
C HIS A 774 10.34 -32.70 -12.04
N ILE A 775 11.64 -32.60 -11.81
CA ILE A 775 12.19 -32.13 -10.54
C ILE A 775 13.16 -30.99 -10.79
N MET A 776 12.98 -29.90 -10.04
CA MET A 776 13.93 -28.80 -9.96
C MET A 776 14.31 -28.54 -8.50
N LEU A 777 15.61 -28.54 -8.22
CA LEU A 777 16.18 -28.12 -6.95
C LEU A 777 16.91 -26.78 -7.16
N ALA A 778 16.63 -25.81 -6.31
CA ALA A 778 17.32 -24.53 -6.34
C ALA A 778 17.87 -24.16 -4.98
N PHE A 779 19.07 -23.62 -4.96
CA PHE A 779 19.67 -22.91 -3.86
C PHE A 779 19.70 -21.43 -4.16
N PHE A 780 19.42 -20.59 -3.16
CA PHE A 780 19.53 -19.14 -3.30
C PHE A 780 20.15 -18.51 -2.07
N ALA A 781 20.91 -17.44 -2.28
CA ALA A 781 21.48 -16.64 -1.22
C ALA A 781 21.51 -15.16 -1.63
N ASN A 782 20.88 -14.31 -0.83
CA ASN A 782 20.92 -12.85 -0.97
C ASN A 782 21.96 -12.30 -0.01
N ASN A 783 22.73 -11.31 -0.48
CA ASN A 783 23.86 -10.74 0.25
C ASN A 783 24.82 -11.82 0.79
N PHE A 784 25.15 -12.81 -0.04
CA PHE A 784 25.95 -13.95 0.40
C PHE A 784 27.35 -13.55 0.86
N ALA A 785 27.88 -12.40 0.43
CA ALA A 785 29.16 -11.84 0.86
C ALA A 785 29.04 -11.01 2.16
N ASP A 786 27.86 -10.95 2.78
CA ASP A 786 27.55 -10.18 3.99
C ASP A 786 27.99 -8.70 3.95
N LEU A 787 27.80 -8.06 2.80
CA LEU A 787 28.16 -6.65 2.59
C LEU A 787 27.15 -5.74 3.28
N ARG A 788 27.45 -5.34 4.51
CA ARG A 788 26.61 -4.49 5.35
C ARG A 788 27.36 -3.26 5.89
N PRO A 789 27.76 -2.33 5.01
CA PRO A 789 28.48 -1.15 5.46
C PRO A 789 27.63 -0.30 6.42
N THR A 790 28.26 0.15 7.49
CA THR A 790 27.66 1.09 8.44
C THR A 790 27.93 2.51 7.97
N ARG A 791 26.91 3.37 7.98
CA ARG A 791 26.99 4.77 7.57
C ARG A 791 26.46 5.66 8.68
N TYR A 792 27.12 6.76 8.88
CA TYR A 792 26.67 7.80 9.81
C TYR A 792 25.58 8.64 9.18
N SER A 793 24.47 8.81 9.88
CA SER A 793 23.38 9.73 9.54
C SER A 793 23.57 11.01 10.33
N ALA A 794 23.89 12.09 9.63
CA ALA A 794 24.09 13.40 10.25
C ALA A 794 22.78 13.94 10.88
N SER A 795 21.64 13.71 10.22
CA SER A 795 20.35 14.22 10.70
C SER A 795 19.81 13.52 11.93
N THR A 796 20.16 12.26 12.15
CA THR A 796 19.72 11.48 13.33
C THR A 796 20.84 11.24 14.34
N ARG A 797 22.06 11.71 14.04
CA ARG A 797 23.28 11.49 14.85
C ARG A 797 23.51 10.00 15.20
N SER A 798 23.17 9.11 14.27
CA SER A 798 23.23 7.67 14.51
C SER A 798 23.88 6.92 13.36
N TYR A 799 24.42 5.74 13.66
CA TYR A 799 24.96 4.85 12.65
C TYR A 799 23.85 3.92 12.12
N LEU A 800 23.69 3.90 10.81
CA LEU A 800 22.74 3.06 10.10
C LEU A 800 23.46 2.00 9.30
N GLN A 801 23.07 0.75 9.51
CA GLN A 801 23.59 -0.36 8.71
C GLN A 801 22.83 -0.44 7.38
N GLN A 802 23.58 -0.46 6.28
CA GLN A 802 23.04 -0.61 4.93
C GLN A 802 22.98 -2.09 4.55
N ASN A 803 22.13 -2.43 3.59
CA ASN A 803 21.83 -3.79 3.15
C ASN A 803 21.15 -4.69 4.20
N THR A 804 20.52 -5.73 3.73
CA THR A 804 19.88 -6.75 4.55
C THR A 804 20.91 -7.79 5.03
N GLN A 805 20.61 -8.47 6.11
CA GLN A 805 21.41 -9.64 6.53
C GLN A 805 21.41 -10.70 5.42
N PRO A 806 22.45 -11.55 5.36
CA PRO A 806 22.44 -12.71 4.49
C PRO A 806 21.16 -13.52 4.67
N PHE A 807 20.56 -13.89 3.55
CA PHE A 807 19.36 -14.70 3.52
C PHE A 807 19.53 -15.79 2.48
N PHE A 808 19.43 -17.04 2.89
CA PHE A 808 19.64 -18.18 2.01
C PHE A 808 18.56 -19.24 2.23
N GLY A 809 18.33 -20.06 1.23
CA GLY A 809 17.35 -21.14 1.31
C GLY A 809 17.45 -22.11 0.16
N LEU A 810 16.62 -23.14 0.27
CA LEU A 810 16.45 -24.19 -0.73
C LEU A 810 15.00 -24.16 -1.25
N GLU A 811 14.84 -24.52 -2.49
CA GLU A 811 13.54 -24.68 -3.13
C GLU A 811 13.52 -25.98 -3.92
N LEU A 812 12.51 -26.79 -3.68
CA LEU A 812 12.24 -28.00 -4.43
C LEU A 812 10.91 -27.83 -5.16
N GLN A 813 10.92 -28.05 -6.46
CA GLN A 813 9.70 -28.07 -7.28
C GLN A 813 9.58 -29.44 -7.94
N ILE A 814 8.35 -29.98 -7.92
CA ILE A 814 8.02 -31.26 -8.55
C ILE A 814 6.77 -31.08 -9.40
N LYS A 815 6.80 -31.55 -10.65
CA LYS A 815 5.68 -31.56 -11.62
C LYS A 815 5.45 -33.00 -12.10
N LEU A 816 4.28 -33.60 -11.78
CA LEU A 816 3.96 -35.00 -12.07
C LEU A 816 2.82 -35.14 -13.08
#